data_6361025c9fd411325e56a6594b3e5fa1
#
_entry.id   6361025c9fd411325e56a6594b3e5fa1
#
_cell.length_a   1.000
_cell.length_b   1.000
_cell.length_c   1.000
_cell.angle_alpha   90.00
_cell.angle_beta   90.00
_cell.angle_gamma   90.00
#
_symmetry.space_group_name_H-M   'P 1'
#
loop_
_entity.id
_entity.type
_entity.pdbx_description
1 polymer ?
#
loop_
_entity_poly.entity_id
_entity_poly.type
_entity_poly.pdbx_seq_one_letter_code
_entity_poly.pdbx_strand_id
1 'polypeptide(L)'
;MATFFVNGQAVTAKKNQTLLRFLRDELQLTSVKDGCSEGACGACTVLIDGETCRACVPKTDALEGRHVITVEGLSDFEKKLYTYAYGEAGAVQCGFCIPGMVLCTKALLDKVEDPTEEQMRYAIRNNYCRCTGYVKIIKAIELAAQLKKAGVIPEPSEADWKLGSSVHRLDVEEKVLGYGKYPDDWYLPGMTYGSAVRSQYPRARVLGIDISKAKALPGVVAVLTAEDIPGENKVGHIKHDQYSLIPVGGLTHWLGDPIALVVAEDQETLEKAKKLVKVTYEPLPAVHGPEEAKEPDAPRVFDEEENNVQAYKHVSRGDATGAIARSKYVISKHFETPWTEHAFLEPECAVAYRDEDGYVRVLSTDQSSHTTLHECKILLGSDKVRVQNQLVGGGFGGKEDMTVQHHAALITYLTGRAVKVKLSRAESLLIHPKRHPFWMDFTIGCDENGIIQGVKASVYSDTGAFASLGGPVLERACTHASGPYNYQNFEIEGTAYYTNNPPAGAFRGFGVTQTCFAIESLLNEMAEKIGISPWEIRYRNAIRPGQELPNGQIVGPETGLVETLEAIKPYYDAAVAAGKPVGLASAMKNSGVGVGLPDWGRCKLIVEDDAKVHIYAGASCIGQGLGTVLVQMVVTNTPLQRDDIVYERSNTWIAPDSGDSSGSRQTLITGEACRRACEKLTEALKTRTLQELNGEVFYGEYLAKTDKLGADVPHPVSHVAYGYATQMCVLDRKTGKIESVVAVHDVGKAVNPKSCEGQIEGGVVMSMGYALREQYPIDDNCKPIDKFGKLGLFRAHEIPEIKAIVVDKPGLDVACGAIGIGEITSIPTAPAIAEAYYQLDGQRRTKLPLSDTPYERRGR
;
A
#
# COMPACT_ATOMS: atom_id res chain seq x y z
N MET A 1 31.97 27.94 -0.23
CA MET A 1 32.34 26.57 0.16
C MET A 1 32.35 26.52 1.67
N ALA A 2 31.54 25.69 2.27
CA ALA A 2 31.46 25.53 3.71
C ALA A 2 32.16 24.26 4.16
N THR A 3 32.91 24.30 5.26
CA THR A 3 33.51 23.16 5.89
C THR A 3 32.78 22.84 7.19
N PHE A 4 32.29 21.64 7.35
CA PHE A 4 31.56 21.17 8.51
C PHE A 4 31.87 19.69 8.80
N PHE A 5 31.33 19.13 9.86
CA PHE A 5 31.65 17.78 10.27
C PHE A 5 30.45 16.86 9.99
N VAL A 6 30.70 15.69 9.38
CA VAL A 6 29.71 14.63 9.20
C VAL A 6 30.24 13.36 9.87
N ASN A 7 29.52 12.84 10.87
CA ASN A 7 29.90 11.67 11.65
C ASN A 7 31.34 11.79 12.20
N GLY A 8 31.73 12.98 12.66
CA GLY A 8 33.04 13.28 13.20
C GLY A 8 34.17 13.57 12.18
N GLN A 9 33.87 13.43 10.89
CA GLN A 9 34.84 13.70 9.82
C GLN A 9 34.61 15.09 9.20
N ALA A 10 35.69 15.86 9.02
CA ALA A 10 35.60 17.17 8.35
C ALA A 10 35.34 16.97 6.84
N VAL A 11 34.35 17.65 6.32
CA VAL A 11 33.96 17.62 4.91
C VAL A 11 33.78 19.04 4.36
N THR A 12 34.06 19.22 3.06
CA THR A 12 33.86 20.51 2.41
C THR A 12 32.94 20.40 1.22
N ALA A 13 31.82 21.11 1.24
CA ALA A 13 30.90 21.15 0.12
C ALA A 13 31.43 22.07 -0.98
N LYS A 14 31.61 21.52 -2.20
CA LYS A 14 32.13 22.24 -3.36
C LYS A 14 31.11 23.23 -3.97
N LYS A 15 29.81 22.97 -3.77
CA LYS A 15 28.69 23.82 -4.24
C LYS A 15 27.64 23.97 -3.15
N ASN A 16 26.89 25.07 -3.21
CA ASN A 16 25.76 25.29 -2.31
C ASN A 16 24.54 24.49 -2.76
N GLN A 17 24.21 23.45 -2.04
CA GLN A 17 23.10 22.52 -2.30
C GLN A 17 22.38 22.16 -0.99
N THR A 18 21.26 21.42 -1.03
CA THR A 18 20.63 20.92 0.19
C THR A 18 21.56 19.91 0.87
N LEU A 19 21.56 19.89 2.21
CA LEU A 19 22.32 18.91 2.97
C LEU A 19 21.93 17.47 2.56
N LEU A 20 20.65 17.22 2.28
CA LEU A 20 20.17 15.92 1.79
C LEU A 20 20.94 15.44 0.55
N ARG A 21 21.04 16.28 -0.47
CA ARG A 21 21.79 15.94 -1.69
C ARG A 21 23.28 15.73 -1.42
N PHE A 22 23.89 16.59 -0.61
CA PHE A 22 25.29 16.44 -0.24
C PHE A 22 25.56 15.09 0.46
N LEU A 23 24.72 14.72 1.45
CA LEU A 23 24.88 13.47 2.18
C LEU A 23 24.67 12.24 1.28
N ARG A 24 23.65 12.26 0.42
CA ARG A 24 23.33 11.10 -0.44
C ARG A 24 24.22 11.00 -1.67
N ASP A 25 24.35 12.11 -2.43
CA ASP A 25 24.94 12.06 -3.77
C ASP A 25 26.48 12.15 -3.71
N GLU A 26 27.05 12.89 -2.75
CA GLU A 26 28.51 13.04 -2.61
C GLU A 26 29.12 12.08 -1.57
N LEU A 27 28.47 11.90 -0.41
CA LEU A 27 28.99 11.04 0.66
C LEU A 27 28.39 9.64 0.65
N GLN A 28 27.35 9.36 -0.14
CA GLN A 28 26.63 8.10 -0.24
C GLN A 28 26.10 7.57 1.10
N LEU A 29 25.73 8.47 2.01
CA LEU A 29 25.09 8.16 3.28
C LEU A 29 23.59 7.91 3.04
N THR A 30 23.23 6.70 2.68
CA THR A 30 21.91 6.32 2.20
C THR A 30 20.88 6.09 3.30
N SER A 31 21.27 6.08 4.58
CA SER A 31 20.32 6.08 5.70
C SER A 31 19.44 7.34 5.69
N VAL A 32 19.94 8.44 5.11
CA VAL A 32 19.19 9.70 4.95
C VAL A 32 18.27 9.56 3.74
N LYS A 33 17.01 9.21 3.95
CA LYS A 33 16.04 8.88 2.87
C LYS A 33 15.38 10.12 2.30
N ASP A 34 15.24 10.19 0.96
CA ASP A 34 14.52 11.28 0.28
C ASP A 34 13.07 10.88 -0.02
N GLY A 35 12.15 11.24 0.88
CA GLY A 35 10.73 10.94 0.73
C GLY A 35 9.89 12.06 0.10
N CYS A 36 10.25 13.34 0.29
CA CYS A 36 9.43 14.45 -0.24
C CYS A 36 10.22 15.65 -0.74
N SER A 37 11.46 15.83 -0.33
CA SER A 37 12.31 17.01 -0.64
C SER A 37 11.67 18.39 -0.37
N GLU A 38 10.55 18.44 0.40
CA GLU A 38 9.78 19.67 0.70
C GLU A 38 9.69 19.98 2.20
N GLY A 39 10.46 19.29 3.04
CA GLY A 39 10.46 19.47 4.49
C GLY A 39 9.24 18.91 5.22
N ALA A 40 8.39 18.07 4.60
CA ALA A 40 7.14 17.60 5.19
C ALA A 40 7.26 16.23 5.89
N CYS A 41 7.86 15.21 5.23
CA CYS A 41 7.76 13.83 5.64
C CYS A 41 8.69 13.41 6.79
N GLY A 42 9.85 14.06 6.97
CA GLY A 42 10.81 13.73 8.02
C GLY A 42 11.70 12.50 7.78
N ALA A 43 11.57 11.79 6.65
CA ALA A 43 12.41 10.63 6.34
C ALA A 43 13.91 10.95 6.26
N CYS A 44 14.24 12.19 5.91
CA CYS A 44 15.60 12.72 5.82
C CYS A 44 16.12 13.35 7.13
N THR A 45 15.56 13.02 8.28
CA THR A 45 16.00 13.58 9.56
C THR A 45 17.43 13.18 9.87
N VAL A 46 18.24 14.17 10.23
CA VAL A 46 19.62 14.06 10.76
C VAL A 46 19.72 14.87 12.05
N LEU A 47 20.79 14.74 12.79
CA LEU A 47 21.10 15.63 13.90
C LEU A 47 22.12 16.68 13.44
N ILE A 48 21.86 17.94 13.77
CA ILE A 48 22.82 19.06 13.60
C ILE A 48 23.06 19.64 14.99
N ASP A 49 24.29 19.51 15.50
CA ASP A 49 24.69 19.88 16.87
C ASP A 49 23.74 19.30 17.95
N GLY A 50 23.33 18.02 17.76
CA GLY A 50 22.45 17.30 18.67
C GLY A 50 20.95 17.56 18.50
N GLU A 51 20.54 18.50 17.65
CA GLU A 51 19.13 18.82 17.38
C GLU A 51 18.64 18.18 16.08
N THR A 52 17.37 17.72 16.08
CA THR A 52 16.77 17.11 14.88
C THR A 52 16.55 18.14 13.77
N CYS A 53 17.01 17.81 12.56
CA CYS A 53 16.83 18.64 11.38
C CYS A 53 16.47 17.80 10.16
N ARG A 54 15.58 18.28 9.32
CA ARG A 54 15.25 17.66 8.02
C ARG A 54 16.29 18.09 6.99
N ALA A 55 17.17 17.19 6.57
CA ALA A 55 18.31 17.49 5.69
C ALA A 55 17.93 18.11 4.34
N CYS A 56 16.68 17.98 3.90
CA CYS A 56 16.20 18.63 2.66
C CYS A 56 15.97 20.15 2.81
N VAL A 57 16.04 20.72 4.00
CA VAL A 57 15.77 22.12 4.26
C VAL A 57 17.05 22.98 4.26
N PRO A 58 18.07 22.70 5.10
CA PRO A 58 19.28 23.53 5.12
C PRO A 58 20.13 23.31 3.88
N LYS A 59 20.77 24.40 3.43
CA LYS A 59 21.81 24.35 2.40
C LYS A 59 23.18 24.26 3.05
N THR A 60 24.14 23.69 2.32
CA THR A 60 25.50 23.43 2.80
C THR A 60 26.24 24.70 3.26
N ASP A 61 26.03 25.87 2.62
CA ASP A 61 26.65 27.11 3.03
C ASP A 61 26.26 27.62 4.45
N ALA A 62 25.09 27.13 4.96
CA ALA A 62 24.64 27.48 6.31
C ALA A 62 25.24 26.58 7.42
N LEU A 63 26.11 25.63 7.07
CA LEU A 63 26.61 24.60 7.98
C LEU A 63 28.07 24.77 8.40
N GLU A 64 28.71 25.89 8.10
CA GLU A 64 30.11 26.16 8.47
C GLU A 64 30.36 25.83 9.95
N GLY A 65 31.34 24.94 10.21
CA GLY A 65 31.73 24.53 11.57
C GLY A 65 30.70 23.68 12.34
N ARG A 66 29.55 23.35 11.77
CA ARG A 66 28.49 22.54 12.43
C ARG A 66 28.77 21.03 12.39
N HIS A 67 28.20 20.30 13.33
CA HIS A 67 28.33 18.83 13.43
C HIS A 67 27.03 18.14 13.01
N VAL A 68 27.11 17.33 11.95
CA VAL A 68 26.00 16.55 11.42
C VAL A 68 26.20 15.07 11.80
N ILE A 69 25.15 14.44 12.33
CA ILE A 69 25.14 13.00 12.63
C ILE A 69 24.02 12.32 11.83
N THR A 70 24.38 11.27 11.12
CA THR A 70 23.48 10.32 10.47
C THR A 70 23.49 8.99 11.23
N VAL A 71 22.66 8.01 10.85
CA VAL A 71 22.63 6.69 11.52
C VAL A 71 23.95 5.95 11.40
N GLU A 72 24.68 6.17 10.32
CA GLU A 72 26.02 5.59 10.13
C GLU A 72 27.01 6.04 11.22
N GLY A 73 26.82 7.23 11.78
CA GLY A 73 27.66 7.82 12.86
C GLY A 73 27.27 7.42 14.28
N LEU A 74 26.28 6.55 14.46
CA LEU A 74 25.94 5.99 15.78
C LEU A 74 27.05 5.08 16.30
N SER A 75 27.24 5.05 17.62
CA SER A 75 28.14 4.10 18.28
C SER A 75 27.62 2.67 18.11
N ASP A 76 28.51 1.68 18.29
CA ASP A 76 28.14 0.25 18.17
C ASP A 76 27.07 -0.14 19.21
N PHE A 77 27.15 0.44 20.41
CA PHE A 77 26.11 0.26 21.42
C PHE A 77 24.76 0.80 20.95
N GLU A 78 24.71 2.02 20.42
CA GLU A 78 23.47 2.64 19.93
C GLU A 78 22.89 1.87 18.73
N LYS A 79 23.73 1.38 17.81
CA LYS A 79 23.30 0.55 16.68
C LYS A 79 22.61 -0.72 17.18
N LYS A 80 23.21 -1.43 18.12
CA LYS A 80 22.63 -2.63 18.74
C LYS A 80 21.35 -2.30 19.51
N LEU A 81 21.35 -1.23 20.30
CA LEU A 81 20.21 -0.76 21.09
C LEU A 81 18.98 -0.51 20.22
N TYR A 82 19.12 0.32 19.19
CA TYR A 82 17.97 0.67 18.34
C TYR A 82 17.52 -0.50 17.46
N THR A 83 18.46 -1.32 16.97
CA THR A 83 18.11 -2.54 16.21
C THR A 83 17.28 -3.49 17.07
N TYR A 84 17.70 -3.74 18.30
CA TYR A 84 16.97 -4.60 19.23
C TYR A 84 15.60 -3.99 19.60
N ALA A 85 15.56 -2.73 20.04
CA ALA A 85 14.34 -2.10 20.53
C ALA A 85 13.25 -1.99 19.44
N TYR A 86 13.63 -1.58 18.23
CA TYR A 86 12.69 -1.49 17.11
C TYR A 86 12.26 -2.87 16.57
N GLY A 87 13.14 -3.85 16.62
CA GLY A 87 12.83 -5.24 16.26
C GLY A 87 11.88 -5.87 17.27
N GLU A 88 12.22 -5.80 18.56
CA GLU A 88 11.43 -6.40 19.65
C GLU A 88 10.03 -5.79 19.75
N ALA A 89 9.90 -4.49 19.61
CA ALA A 89 8.59 -3.82 19.57
C ALA A 89 7.79 -4.14 18.30
N GLY A 90 8.39 -4.69 17.24
CA GLY A 90 7.75 -4.88 15.94
C GLY A 90 7.49 -3.56 15.20
N ALA A 91 8.31 -2.54 15.45
CA ALA A 91 8.14 -1.18 14.95
C ALA A 91 8.55 -0.99 13.48
N VAL A 92 9.15 -1.99 12.86
CA VAL A 92 9.68 -1.92 11.49
C VAL A 92 8.74 -2.63 10.51
N GLN A 93 8.27 -1.90 9.47
CA GLN A 93 7.56 -2.48 8.33
C GLN A 93 8.32 -2.21 7.03
N CYS A 94 7.94 -1.22 6.22
CA CYS A 94 8.70 -0.91 5.00
C CYS A 94 10.12 -0.37 5.29
N GLY A 95 10.34 0.27 6.44
CA GLY A 95 11.66 0.73 6.90
C GLY A 95 12.06 2.11 6.45
N PHE A 96 11.39 2.71 5.46
CA PHE A 96 11.83 3.95 4.82
C PHE A 96 11.88 5.17 5.79
N CYS A 97 11.00 5.23 6.78
CA CYS A 97 10.98 6.30 7.79
C CYS A 97 11.87 6.03 9.01
N ILE A 98 12.31 4.78 9.20
CA ILE A 98 12.88 4.32 10.47
C ILE A 98 14.24 4.98 10.80
N PRO A 99 15.20 5.13 9.87
CA PRO A 99 16.47 5.81 10.19
C PRO A 99 16.26 7.22 10.75
N GLY A 100 15.35 7.99 10.15
CA GLY A 100 14.99 9.32 10.65
C GLY A 100 14.34 9.28 12.04
N MET A 101 13.52 8.28 12.33
CA MET A 101 12.89 8.11 13.65
C MET A 101 13.89 7.65 14.72
N VAL A 102 14.87 6.84 14.36
CA VAL A 102 15.99 6.45 15.23
C VAL A 102 16.77 7.68 15.69
N LEU A 103 17.08 8.62 14.79
CA LEU A 103 17.76 9.86 15.16
C LEU A 103 16.89 10.78 16.02
N CYS A 104 15.57 10.81 15.81
CA CYS A 104 14.66 11.50 16.72
C CYS A 104 14.65 10.87 18.12
N THR A 105 14.69 9.53 18.19
CA THR A 105 14.78 8.78 19.43
C THR A 105 16.10 9.10 20.16
N LYS A 106 17.22 9.06 19.43
CA LYS A 106 18.52 9.46 19.99
C LYS A 106 18.49 10.86 20.58
N ALA A 107 18.01 11.84 19.82
CA ALA A 107 17.95 13.23 20.27
C ALA A 107 17.08 13.41 21.53
N LEU A 108 16.03 12.61 21.70
CA LEU A 108 15.21 12.56 22.90
C LEU A 108 15.99 11.94 24.06
N LEU A 109 16.54 10.73 23.87
CA LEU A 109 17.20 9.95 24.92
C LEU A 109 18.57 10.48 25.35
N ASP A 110 19.17 11.38 24.57
CA ASP A 110 20.36 12.12 24.98
C ASP A 110 20.03 13.25 25.97
N LYS A 111 18.77 13.66 26.07
CA LYS A 111 18.32 14.76 26.94
C LYS A 111 17.42 14.30 28.09
N VAL A 112 16.69 13.20 27.91
CA VAL A 112 15.68 12.70 28.86
C VAL A 112 15.89 11.20 29.05
N GLU A 113 16.22 10.80 30.29
CA GLU A 113 16.49 9.40 30.63
C GLU A 113 15.21 8.56 30.64
N ASP A 114 14.13 9.09 31.25
CA ASP A 114 12.83 8.45 31.40
C ASP A 114 11.75 9.32 30.71
N PRO A 115 11.60 9.25 29.37
CA PRO A 115 10.64 10.08 28.67
C PRO A 115 9.20 9.60 28.89
N THR A 116 8.28 10.54 29.08
CA THR A 116 6.84 10.23 29.08
C THR A 116 6.37 9.89 27.67
N GLU A 117 5.23 9.21 27.55
CA GLU A 117 4.63 8.90 26.25
C GLU A 117 4.39 10.17 25.41
N GLU A 118 3.93 11.25 26.01
CA GLU A 118 3.76 12.54 25.34
C GLU A 118 5.07 13.07 24.75
N GLN A 119 6.17 12.99 25.51
CA GLN A 119 7.50 13.38 25.04
C GLN A 119 7.99 12.50 23.88
N MET A 120 7.73 11.18 23.95
CA MET A 120 8.08 10.25 22.88
C MET A 120 7.29 10.56 21.61
N ARG A 121 5.97 10.74 21.71
CA ARG A 121 5.10 11.15 20.58
C ARG A 121 5.53 12.50 19.98
N TYR A 122 5.89 13.46 20.83
CA TYR A 122 6.33 14.78 20.40
C TYR A 122 7.71 14.75 19.72
N ALA A 123 8.62 13.89 20.14
CA ALA A 123 9.94 13.75 19.53
C ALA A 123 9.87 13.39 18.04
N ILE A 124 8.94 12.51 17.66
CA ILE A 124 8.76 12.08 16.27
C ILE A 124 7.62 12.82 15.53
N ARG A 125 7.07 13.90 16.08
CA ARG A 125 5.94 14.67 15.51
C ARG A 125 6.15 15.16 14.08
N ASN A 126 7.39 15.31 13.65
CA ASN A 126 7.77 15.78 12.33
C ASN A 126 8.07 14.66 11.32
N ASN A 127 7.95 13.41 11.75
CA ASN A 127 8.20 12.23 10.94
C ASN A 127 6.89 11.52 10.65
N TYR A 128 6.60 11.28 9.38
CA TYR A 128 5.47 10.47 8.97
C TYR A 128 5.85 8.99 8.88
N CYS A 129 4.91 8.14 9.28
CA CYS A 129 4.91 6.72 8.94
C CYS A 129 3.51 6.35 8.42
N ARG A 130 3.45 5.70 7.25
CA ARG A 130 2.18 5.26 6.66
C ARG A 130 1.84 3.82 7.01
N CYS A 131 2.83 3.04 7.45
CA CYS A 131 2.71 1.60 7.63
C CYS A 131 2.24 1.17 9.02
N THR A 132 2.78 1.79 10.10
CA THR A 132 2.78 1.22 11.46
C THR A 132 1.70 1.74 12.37
N GLY A 133 1.02 2.84 11.99
CA GLY A 133 0.12 3.53 12.93
C GLY A 133 0.82 4.12 14.16
N TYR A 134 2.14 4.14 14.18
CA TYR A 134 3.02 4.68 15.23
C TYR A 134 3.04 3.92 16.56
N VAL A 135 2.03 3.12 16.91
CA VAL A 135 1.88 2.46 18.22
C VAL A 135 3.15 1.70 18.60
N LYS A 136 3.62 0.83 17.70
CA LYS A 136 4.83 0.04 17.95
C LYS A 136 6.13 0.86 17.92
N ILE A 137 6.15 2.00 17.22
CA ILE A 137 7.30 2.93 17.24
C ILE A 137 7.42 3.58 18.62
N ILE A 138 6.31 3.99 19.24
CA ILE A 138 6.33 4.54 20.61
C ILE A 138 6.82 3.49 21.59
N LYS A 139 6.35 2.24 21.50
CA LYS A 139 6.84 1.11 22.30
C LYS A 139 8.35 0.88 22.09
N ALA A 140 8.86 1.05 20.86
CA ALA A 140 10.30 0.92 20.58
C ALA A 140 11.11 2.03 21.25
N ILE A 141 10.62 3.26 21.29
CA ILE A 141 11.27 4.39 21.97
C ILE A 141 11.32 4.15 23.49
N GLU A 142 10.19 3.69 24.06
CA GLU A 142 10.10 3.32 25.48
C GLU A 142 11.11 2.22 25.84
N LEU A 143 11.14 1.13 25.07
CA LEU A 143 12.07 0.03 25.27
C LEU A 143 13.53 0.49 25.12
N ALA A 144 13.85 1.33 24.13
CA ALA A 144 15.17 1.88 23.95
C ALA A 144 15.61 2.74 25.16
N ALA A 145 14.70 3.53 25.75
CA ALA A 145 14.98 4.28 26.97
C ALA A 145 15.33 3.34 28.15
N GLN A 146 14.52 2.32 28.37
CA GLN A 146 14.73 1.33 29.42
C GLN A 146 16.08 0.61 29.29
N LEU A 147 16.41 0.15 28.07
CA LEU A 147 17.67 -0.58 27.81
C LEU A 147 18.89 0.35 27.86
N LYS A 148 18.78 1.60 27.39
CA LYS A 148 19.86 2.61 27.53
C LYS A 148 20.17 2.88 28.98
N LYS A 149 19.17 3.04 29.82
CA LYS A 149 19.32 3.24 31.29
C LYS A 149 19.92 2.01 31.95
N ALA A 150 19.51 0.80 31.58
CA ALA A 150 20.06 -0.43 32.09
C ALA A 150 21.50 -0.69 31.67
N GLY A 151 21.95 -0.10 30.56
CA GLY A 151 23.28 -0.31 29.97
C GLY A 151 23.51 -1.72 29.41
N VAL A 152 22.45 -2.53 29.28
CA VAL A 152 22.51 -3.93 28.82
C VAL A 152 21.43 -4.14 27.73
N ILE A 153 21.83 -4.74 26.63
CA ILE A 153 20.93 -5.14 25.56
C ILE A 153 20.79 -6.67 25.63
N PRO A 154 19.57 -7.20 25.79
CA PRO A 154 19.34 -8.65 25.76
C PRO A 154 19.71 -9.22 24.38
N GLU A 155 20.12 -10.48 24.34
CA GLU A 155 20.12 -11.23 23.09
C GLU A 155 18.68 -11.41 22.61
N PRO A 156 18.42 -11.40 21.28
CA PRO A 156 17.11 -11.73 20.75
C PRO A 156 16.67 -13.08 21.33
N SER A 157 15.42 -13.17 21.75
CA SER A 157 14.91 -14.43 22.29
C SER A 157 15.14 -15.55 21.25
N GLU A 158 15.58 -16.72 21.69
CA GLU A 158 15.58 -17.94 20.89
C GLU A 158 14.12 -18.39 20.63
N ALA A 159 13.37 -17.56 19.94
CA ALA A 159 11.99 -17.87 19.61
C ALA A 159 11.97 -19.04 18.63
N ASP A 160 11.10 -20.00 18.89
CA ASP A 160 10.74 -21.01 17.90
C ASP A 160 10.16 -20.29 16.67
N TRP A 161 10.84 -20.33 15.54
CA TRP A 161 10.45 -19.68 14.30
C TRP A 161 9.24 -20.33 13.61
N LYS A 162 8.46 -21.11 14.33
CA LYS A 162 7.24 -21.72 13.83
C LYS A 162 6.08 -20.71 13.73
N LEU A 163 5.08 -21.09 12.97
CA LEU A 163 3.83 -20.33 12.89
C LEU A 163 3.22 -20.11 14.30
N GLY A 164 2.79 -18.90 14.57
CA GLY A 164 2.28 -18.48 15.88
C GLY A 164 3.32 -17.80 16.76
N SER A 165 4.60 -17.87 16.42
CA SER A 165 5.65 -17.18 17.16
C SER A 165 5.83 -15.74 16.69
N SER A 166 5.95 -14.81 17.66
CA SER A 166 6.25 -13.40 17.40
C SER A 166 7.75 -13.17 17.25
N VAL A 167 8.31 -13.56 16.11
CA VAL A 167 9.73 -13.40 15.82
C VAL A 167 10.05 -12.00 15.27
N HIS A 168 11.32 -11.59 15.41
CA HIS A 168 11.80 -10.39 14.72
C HIS A 168 11.77 -10.59 13.21
N ARG A 169 11.52 -9.53 12.47
CA ARG A 169 11.63 -9.56 11.01
C ARG A 169 13.07 -9.79 10.60
N LEU A 170 13.26 -10.49 9.48
CA LEU A 170 14.60 -10.79 8.93
C LEU A 170 15.39 -9.52 8.59
N ASP A 171 14.69 -8.47 8.16
CA ASP A 171 15.22 -7.24 7.59
C ASP A 171 15.26 -6.05 8.58
N VAL A 172 15.18 -6.32 9.90
CA VAL A 172 15.15 -5.27 10.93
C VAL A 172 16.43 -4.44 10.89
N GLU A 173 17.59 -5.07 10.97
CA GLU A 173 18.88 -4.39 11.10
C GLU A 173 19.16 -3.48 9.90
N GLU A 174 19.03 -4.01 8.67
CA GLU A 174 19.27 -3.23 7.45
C GLU A 174 18.34 -2.02 7.32
N LYS A 175 17.12 -2.09 7.88
CA LYS A 175 16.13 -1.02 7.86
C LYS A 175 16.33 -0.02 8.98
N VAL A 176 16.66 -0.47 10.18
CA VAL A 176 16.94 0.40 11.34
C VAL A 176 18.21 1.21 11.12
N LEU A 177 19.27 0.55 10.66
CA LEU A 177 20.55 1.19 10.37
C LEU A 177 20.63 1.85 8.99
N GLY A 178 19.61 1.66 8.15
CA GLY A 178 19.43 2.36 6.88
C GLY A 178 20.35 1.95 5.74
N TYR A 179 21.14 0.87 5.90
CA TYR A 179 22.01 0.35 4.82
C TYR A 179 21.27 -0.57 3.84
N GLY A 180 20.05 -1.02 4.19
CA GLY A 180 19.17 -1.73 3.26
C GLY A 180 18.82 -0.86 2.06
N LYS A 181 19.00 -1.39 0.84
CA LYS A 181 18.92 -0.60 -0.38
C LYS A 181 17.52 -0.58 -0.99
N TYR A 182 17.01 0.63 -1.18
CA TYR A 182 15.92 0.94 -2.09
C TYR A 182 16.52 1.32 -3.47
N PRO A 183 15.75 1.33 -4.58
CA PRO A 183 16.33 1.70 -5.89
C PRO A 183 17.06 3.04 -5.90
N ASP A 184 16.55 4.05 -5.17
CA ASP A 184 17.22 5.36 -5.07
C ASP A 184 18.59 5.32 -4.38
N ASP A 185 18.88 4.27 -3.60
CA ASP A 185 20.15 4.12 -2.87
C ASP A 185 21.28 3.48 -3.72
N TRP A 186 20.99 3.14 -4.99
CA TRP A 186 21.97 2.61 -5.91
C TRP A 186 22.67 3.71 -6.68
N TYR A 187 23.99 3.68 -6.65
CA TYR A 187 24.89 4.55 -7.42
C TYR A 187 25.86 3.67 -8.19
N LEU A 188 25.71 3.65 -9.53
CA LEU A 188 26.54 2.85 -10.43
C LEU A 188 27.56 3.75 -11.13
N PRO A 189 28.76 3.26 -11.46
CA PRO A 189 29.75 4.03 -12.20
C PRO A 189 29.19 4.54 -13.53
N GLY A 190 29.32 5.86 -13.79
CA GLY A 190 28.83 6.48 -15.01
C GLY A 190 27.32 6.46 -15.20
N MET A 191 26.55 6.26 -14.11
CA MET A 191 25.09 6.29 -14.14
C MET A 191 24.56 7.65 -14.55
N THR A 192 23.55 7.63 -15.41
CA THR A 192 22.80 8.80 -15.89
C THR A 192 21.49 8.94 -15.13
N TYR A 193 20.79 10.05 -15.37
CA TYR A 193 19.49 10.36 -14.79
C TYR A 193 18.47 10.56 -15.90
N GLY A 194 17.30 9.94 -15.78
CA GLY A 194 16.22 10.03 -16.73
C GLY A 194 14.94 10.59 -16.12
N SER A 195 14.19 11.38 -16.89
CA SER A 195 12.86 11.87 -16.49
C SER A 195 12.00 12.18 -17.70
N ALA A 196 10.68 12.03 -17.54
CA ALA A 196 9.71 12.36 -18.58
C ALA A 196 9.36 13.86 -18.58
N VAL A 197 9.20 14.41 -19.80
CA VAL A 197 8.45 15.64 -20.05
C VAL A 197 6.99 15.25 -20.20
N ARG A 198 6.10 15.88 -19.42
CA ARG A 198 4.70 15.48 -19.32
C ARG A 198 3.75 16.49 -19.97
N SER A 199 2.54 16.06 -20.25
CA SER A 199 1.50 16.89 -20.82
C SER A 199 1.22 18.14 -20.00
N GLN A 200 0.94 19.25 -20.70
CA GLN A 200 0.48 20.52 -20.09
C GLN A 200 -1.04 20.62 -20.04
N TYR A 201 -1.75 19.73 -20.72
CA TYR A 201 -3.20 19.73 -20.84
C TYR A 201 -3.78 18.35 -20.45
N PRO A 202 -4.91 18.32 -19.77
CA PRO A 202 -5.57 17.05 -19.46
C PRO A 202 -6.07 16.31 -20.71
N ARG A 203 -6.45 17.07 -21.78
CA ARG A 203 -6.81 16.51 -23.07
C ARG A 203 -6.35 17.46 -24.19
N ALA A 204 -5.50 16.97 -25.04
CA ALA A 204 -4.98 17.74 -26.18
C ALA A 204 -4.43 16.81 -27.27
N ARG A 205 -4.46 17.24 -28.51
CA ARG A 205 -3.72 16.60 -29.60
C ARG A 205 -2.30 17.17 -29.64
N VAL A 206 -1.30 16.29 -29.68
CA VAL A 206 0.10 16.68 -29.81
C VAL A 206 0.39 16.94 -31.30
N LEU A 207 0.63 18.19 -31.67
CA LEU A 207 0.89 18.57 -33.07
C LEU A 207 2.36 18.51 -33.47
N GLY A 208 3.26 18.59 -32.49
CA GLY A 208 4.70 18.53 -32.72
C GLY A 208 5.52 18.53 -31.43
N ILE A 209 6.70 17.94 -31.49
CA ILE A 209 7.66 17.85 -30.39
C ILE A 209 9.04 18.31 -30.90
N ASP A 210 9.52 19.48 -30.45
CA ASP A 210 10.87 19.97 -30.76
C ASP A 210 11.81 19.66 -29.59
N ILE A 211 12.74 18.74 -29.85
CA ILE A 211 13.77 18.28 -28.91
C ILE A 211 15.16 18.83 -29.23
N SER A 212 15.31 19.65 -30.27
CA SER A 212 16.60 20.08 -30.84
C SER A 212 17.48 20.80 -29.82
N LYS A 213 16.90 21.76 -29.08
CA LYS A 213 17.62 22.54 -28.05
C LYS A 213 18.00 21.67 -26.84
N ALA A 214 17.15 20.73 -26.43
CA ALA A 214 17.43 19.81 -25.35
C ALA A 214 18.58 18.87 -25.72
N LYS A 215 18.56 18.29 -26.93
CA LYS A 215 19.64 17.42 -27.45
C LYS A 215 21.00 18.15 -27.57
N ALA A 216 20.99 19.44 -27.86
CA ALA A 216 22.20 20.24 -28.04
C ALA A 216 22.84 20.70 -26.70
N LEU A 217 22.15 20.54 -25.56
CA LEU A 217 22.67 20.96 -24.27
C LEU A 217 23.79 20.00 -23.81
N PRO A 218 25.01 20.52 -23.48
CA PRO A 218 26.10 19.71 -22.97
C PRO A 218 25.70 18.92 -21.73
N GLY A 219 26.08 17.64 -21.68
CA GLY A 219 25.70 16.73 -20.60
C GLY A 219 24.36 16.00 -20.82
N VAL A 220 23.62 16.32 -21.87
CA VAL A 220 22.46 15.52 -22.30
C VAL A 220 22.94 14.31 -23.11
N VAL A 221 22.53 13.12 -22.69
CA VAL A 221 22.91 11.84 -23.30
C VAL A 221 21.93 11.46 -24.40
N ALA A 222 20.63 11.63 -24.15
CA ALA A 222 19.56 11.34 -25.10
C ALA A 222 18.29 12.14 -24.80
N VAL A 223 17.49 12.36 -25.81
CA VAL A 223 16.07 12.77 -25.69
C VAL A 223 15.28 11.85 -26.59
N LEU A 224 14.43 11.02 -25.99
CA LEU A 224 13.68 9.96 -26.67
C LEU A 224 12.21 10.39 -26.81
N THR A 225 11.60 9.98 -27.93
CA THR A 225 10.18 10.19 -28.23
C THR A 225 9.51 8.85 -28.57
N ALA A 226 8.23 8.86 -28.84
CA ALA A 226 7.50 7.65 -29.23
C ALA A 226 8.09 6.92 -30.43
N GLU A 227 8.77 7.64 -31.32
CA GLU A 227 9.44 7.08 -32.54
C GLU A 227 10.65 6.20 -32.19
N ASP A 228 11.23 6.38 -31.00
CA ASP A 228 12.40 5.61 -30.55
C ASP A 228 12.01 4.27 -29.88
N ILE A 229 10.72 4.00 -29.67
CA ILE A 229 10.24 2.79 -28.99
C ILE A 229 10.30 1.60 -29.95
N PRO A 230 11.06 0.54 -29.62
CA PRO A 230 11.27 -0.57 -30.54
C PRO A 230 10.12 -1.59 -30.57
N GLY A 231 9.33 -1.68 -29.49
CA GLY A 231 8.20 -2.59 -29.34
C GLY A 231 6.86 -1.86 -29.36
N GLU A 232 5.94 -2.28 -28.48
CA GLU A 232 4.62 -1.65 -28.37
C GLU A 232 4.68 -0.42 -27.45
N ASN A 233 4.15 0.70 -27.94
CA ASN A 233 4.15 1.97 -27.19
C ASN A 233 3.00 2.09 -26.19
N LYS A 234 2.33 1.00 -25.84
CA LYS A 234 1.27 0.98 -24.82
C LYS A 234 1.61 -0.01 -23.72
N VAL A 235 1.43 0.41 -22.48
CA VAL A 235 1.53 -0.40 -21.28
C VAL A 235 0.22 -0.35 -20.52
N GLY A 236 0.07 -1.15 -19.48
CA GLY A 236 -1.10 -1.17 -18.61
C GLY A 236 -1.30 -2.52 -17.96
N HIS A 237 -1.69 -2.53 -16.71
CA HIS A 237 -1.72 -3.74 -15.87
C HIS A 237 -2.68 -4.84 -16.42
N ILE A 238 -3.88 -4.44 -16.84
CA ILE A 238 -4.89 -5.36 -17.42
C ILE A 238 -5.20 -5.00 -18.86
N LYS A 239 -5.38 -3.72 -19.14
CA LYS A 239 -5.62 -3.17 -20.47
C LYS A 239 -4.43 -2.28 -20.84
N HIS A 240 -3.81 -2.55 -22.00
CA HIS A 240 -2.70 -1.74 -22.49
C HIS A 240 -3.28 -0.46 -23.13
N ASP A 241 -3.75 0.47 -22.30
CA ASP A 241 -4.36 1.73 -22.72
C ASP A 241 -3.50 2.97 -22.42
N GLN A 242 -2.36 2.80 -21.72
CA GLN A 242 -1.44 3.90 -21.38
C GLN A 242 -0.30 3.98 -22.38
N TYR A 243 -0.13 5.13 -23.03
CA TYR A 243 1.07 5.36 -23.81
C TYR A 243 2.30 5.49 -22.92
N SER A 244 3.39 4.79 -23.28
CA SER A 244 4.70 5.02 -22.67
C SER A 244 5.26 6.39 -23.05
N LEU A 245 5.00 6.84 -24.30
CA LEU A 245 5.26 8.20 -24.78
C LEU A 245 4.18 8.57 -25.81
N ILE A 246 3.52 9.69 -25.64
CA ILE A 246 2.50 10.16 -26.58
C ILE A 246 3.17 10.52 -27.92
N PRO A 247 2.74 9.92 -29.04
CA PRO A 247 3.27 10.25 -30.36
C PRO A 247 2.74 11.60 -30.87
N VAL A 248 3.43 12.17 -31.86
CA VAL A 248 2.89 13.28 -32.65
C VAL A 248 1.61 12.81 -33.35
N GLY A 249 0.55 13.60 -33.30
CA GLY A 249 -0.81 13.25 -33.74
C GLY A 249 -1.64 12.51 -32.68
N GLY A 250 -1.04 12.01 -31.61
CA GLY A 250 -1.71 11.33 -30.49
C GLY A 250 -2.44 12.28 -29.55
N LEU A 251 -3.38 11.73 -28.78
CA LEU A 251 -4.11 12.43 -27.72
C LEU A 251 -3.41 12.25 -26.37
N THR A 252 -3.38 13.34 -25.60
CA THR A 252 -3.15 13.22 -24.15
C THR A 252 -4.48 12.97 -23.46
N HIS A 253 -4.44 12.14 -22.40
CA HIS A 253 -5.61 11.73 -21.64
C HIS A 253 -5.66 12.38 -20.25
N TRP A 254 -4.50 12.88 -19.78
CA TRP A 254 -4.35 13.56 -18.50
C TRP A 254 -3.01 14.30 -18.40
N LEU A 255 -2.81 15.07 -17.32
CA LEU A 255 -1.59 15.87 -17.10
C LEU A 255 -0.32 15.02 -16.86
N GLY A 256 -0.48 13.76 -16.52
CA GLY A 256 0.64 12.85 -16.26
C GLY A 256 1.21 12.18 -17.50
N ASP A 257 0.56 12.28 -18.66
CA ASP A 257 0.99 11.62 -19.89
C ASP A 257 2.42 12.02 -20.29
N PRO A 258 3.33 11.07 -20.47
CA PRO A 258 4.70 11.36 -20.89
C PRO A 258 4.78 11.62 -22.40
N ILE A 259 5.50 12.67 -22.79
CA ILE A 259 5.68 13.08 -24.21
C ILE A 259 7.08 12.75 -24.73
N ALA A 260 8.09 12.97 -23.89
CA ALA A 260 9.49 12.69 -24.21
C ALA A 260 10.26 12.27 -22.97
N LEU A 261 11.29 11.46 -23.11
CA LEU A 261 12.25 11.13 -22.06
C LEU A 261 13.55 11.88 -22.28
N VAL A 262 13.98 12.63 -21.28
CA VAL A 262 15.27 13.30 -21.25
C VAL A 262 16.23 12.50 -20.39
N VAL A 263 17.46 12.29 -20.89
CA VAL A 263 18.53 11.57 -20.18
C VAL A 263 19.76 12.47 -20.11
N ALA A 264 20.31 12.66 -18.92
CA ALA A 264 21.47 13.53 -18.71
C ALA A 264 22.46 12.91 -17.72
N GLU A 265 23.70 13.42 -17.72
CA GLU A 265 24.78 12.96 -16.84
C GLU A 265 24.58 13.35 -15.38
N ASP A 266 23.81 14.40 -15.12
CA ASP A 266 23.47 14.88 -13.78
C ASP A 266 22.05 15.44 -13.73
N GLN A 267 21.50 15.54 -12.50
CA GLN A 267 20.13 15.99 -12.28
C GLN A 267 19.91 17.47 -12.63
N GLU A 268 20.93 18.33 -12.50
CA GLU A 268 20.80 19.75 -12.82
C GLU A 268 20.65 19.95 -14.33
N THR A 269 21.49 19.26 -15.11
CA THR A 269 21.42 19.21 -16.57
C THR A 269 20.09 18.62 -17.04
N LEU A 270 19.62 17.52 -16.38
CA LEU A 270 18.33 16.91 -16.67
C LEU A 270 17.18 17.92 -16.55
N GLU A 271 17.10 18.66 -15.43
CA GLU A 271 16.03 19.63 -15.21
C GLU A 271 16.10 20.84 -16.16
N LYS A 272 17.30 21.24 -16.57
CA LYS A 272 17.47 22.27 -17.61
C LYS A 272 17.00 21.76 -18.97
N ALA A 273 17.38 20.55 -19.34
CA ALA A 273 17.04 19.96 -20.63
C ALA A 273 15.53 19.71 -20.78
N LYS A 274 14.84 19.22 -19.73
CA LYS A 274 13.38 19.09 -19.74
C LYS A 274 12.65 20.37 -20.14
N LYS A 275 13.11 21.53 -19.67
CA LYS A 275 12.51 22.84 -19.97
C LYS A 275 12.75 23.30 -21.42
N LEU A 276 13.73 22.72 -22.10
CA LEU A 276 14.07 23.03 -23.51
C LEU A 276 13.28 22.22 -24.52
N VAL A 277 12.66 21.12 -24.09
CA VAL A 277 11.70 20.39 -24.94
C VAL A 277 10.46 21.25 -25.14
N LYS A 278 10.06 21.48 -26.40
CA LYS A 278 8.90 22.26 -26.75
C LYS A 278 7.86 21.38 -27.42
N VAL A 279 6.66 21.37 -26.85
CA VAL A 279 5.53 20.61 -27.37
C VAL A 279 4.46 21.59 -27.88
N THR A 280 3.98 21.37 -29.09
CA THR A 280 2.84 22.11 -29.67
C THR A 280 1.59 21.30 -29.50
N TYR A 281 0.57 21.88 -28.91
CA TYR A 281 -0.70 21.25 -28.60
C TYR A 281 -1.87 21.92 -29.30
N GLU A 282 -2.91 21.14 -29.60
CA GLU A 282 -4.27 21.58 -29.83
C GLU A 282 -5.11 21.17 -28.62
N PRO A 283 -5.41 22.08 -27.69
CA PRO A 283 -6.23 21.79 -26.53
C PRO A 283 -7.65 21.35 -26.92
N LEU A 284 -8.18 20.35 -26.24
CA LEU A 284 -9.52 19.78 -26.44
C LEU A 284 -10.32 19.82 -25.13
N PRO A 285 -11.67 19.82 -25.20
CA PRO A 285 -12.50 19.71 -24.00
C PRO A 285 -12.17 18.45 -23.20
N ALA A 286 -11.99 18.61 -21.89
CA ALA A 286 -11.71 17.49 -20.97
C ALA A 286 -12.97 17.09 -20.21
N VAL A 287 -13.02 15.86 -19.74
CA VAL A 287 -14.08 15.31 -18.89
C VAL A 287 -13.60 15.31 -17.43
N HIS A 288 -14.31 16.00 -16.55
CA HIS A 288 -13.85 16.29 -15.18
C HIS A 288 -14.42 15.36 -14.10
N GLY A 289 -15.43 14.56 -14.45
CA GLY A 289 -16.03 13.63 -13.50
C GLY A 289 -17.09 12.72 -14.12
N PRO A 290 -17.56 11.70 -13.36
CA PRO A 290 -18.55 10.74 -13.86
C PRO A 290 -19.88 11.38 -14.27
N GLU A 291 -20.31 12.47 -13.61
CA GLU A 291 -21.55 13.17 -13.96
C GLU A 291 -21.51 13.72 -15.39
N GLU A 292 -20.35 14.24 -15.80
CA GLU A 292 -20.10 14.68 -17.17
C GLU A 292 -19.87 13.48 -18.09
N ALA A 293 -19.10 12.48 -17.64
CA ALA A 293 -18.70 11.33 -18.45
C ALA A 293 -19.88 10.46 -18.93
N LYS A 294 -20.98 10.43 -18.17
CA LYS A 294 -22.18 9.63 -18.51
C LYS A 294 -23.11 10.29 -19.52
N GLU A 295 -22.95 11.60 -19.78
CA GLU A 295 -23.80 12.31 -20.73
C GLU A 295 -23.56 11.79 -22.17
N PRO A 296 -24.62 11.62 -22.99
CA PRO A 296 -24.48 11.04 -24.34
C PRO A 296 -23.58 11.84 -25.29
N ASP A 297 -23.44 13.13 -25.07
CA ASP A 297 -22.64 14.08 -25.85
C ASP A 297 -21.31 14.46 -25.18
N ALA A 298 -20.95 13.79 -24.08
CA ALA A 298 -19.67 14.01 -23.42
C ALA A 298 -18.50 13.75 -24.37
N PRO A 299 -17.41 14.53 -24.28
CA PRO A 299 -16.16 14.20 -24.97
C PRO A 299 -15.70 12.79 -24.56
N ARG A 300 -15.29 11.98 -25.51
CA ARG A 300 -14.74 10.66 -25.22
C ARG A 300 -13.27 10.76 -24.79
N VAL A 301 -12.93 10.13 -23.68
CA VAL A 301 -11.54 10.09 -23.22
C VAL A 301 -10.68 9.34 -24.24
N PHE A 302 -11.18 8.23 -24.78
CA PHE A 302 -10.58 7.46 -25.86
C PHE A 302 -11.44 7.57 -27.12
N ASP A 303 -10.84 8.02 -28.24
CA ASP A 303 -11.58 8.21 -29.50
C ASP A 303 -12.11 6.88 -30.07
N GLU A 304 -11.45 5.75 -29.75
CA GLU A 304 -11.82 4.41 -30.20
C GLU A 304 -12.97 3.76 -29.41
N GLU A 305 -13.32 4.28 -28.23
CA GLU A 305 -14.41 3.77 -27.41
C GLU A 305 -15.76 4.40 -27.79
N GLU A 306 -16.86 3.67 -27.61
CA GLU A 306 -18.21 4.18 -27.92
C GLU A 306 -18.71 5.23 -26.92
N ASN A 307 -18.26 5.12 -25.65
CA ASN A 307 -18.60 6.01 -24.55
C ASN A 307 -17.50 5.97 -23.49
N ASN A 308 -17.68 6.68 -22.37
CA ASN A 308 -16.72 6.74 -21.28
C ASN A 308 -16.91 5.64 -20.21
N VAL A 309 -17.69 4.57 -20.48
CA VAL A 309 -17.83 3.46 -19.54
C VAL A 309 -16.60 2.57 -19.61
N GLN A 310 -15.81 2.53 -18.53
CA GLN A 310 -14.65 1.66 -18.41
C GLN A 310 -15.05 0.22 -18.04
N ALA A 311 -15.99 0.07 -17.10
CA ALA A 311 -16.49 -1.22 -16.66
C ALA A 311 -17.93 -1.10 -16.14
N TYR A 312 -18.71 -2.15 -16.37
CA TYR A 312 -20.02 -2.35 -15.78
C TYR A 312 -20.06 -3.70 -15.07
N LYS A 313 -20.62 -3.74 -13.86
CA LYS A 313 -20.82 -4.95 -13.07
C LYS A 313 -22.23 -5.01 -12.53
N HIS A 314 -22.85 -6.18 -12.66
CA HIS A 314 -24.16 -6.47 -12.06
C HIS A 314 -24.08 -7.77 -11.26
N VAL A 315 -24.46 -7.70 -10.00
CA VAL A 315 -24.50 -8.86 -9.10
C VAL A 315 -25.90 -8.94 -8.53
N SER A 316 -26.58 -10.05 -8.74
CA SER A 316 -27.94 -10.22 -8.22
C SER A 316 -28.18 -11.66 -7.77
N ARG A 317 -28.96 -11.82 -6.72
CA ARG A 317 -29.45 -13.10 -6.21
C ARG A 317 -30.82 -12.89 -5.53
N GLY A 318 -31.74 -13.83 -5.73
CA GLY A 318 -33.08 -13.74 -5.17
C GLY A 318 -33.91 -12.60 -5.77
N ASP A 319 -34.86 -12.08 -4.99
CA ASP A 319 -35.75 -10.96 -5.32
C ASP A 319 -35.54 -9.82 -4.34
N ALA A 320 -34.47 -9.03 -4.54
CA ALA A 320 -34.13 -7.92 -3.64
C ALA A 320 -35.25 -6.85 -3.57
N THR A 321 -35.81 -6.50 -4.72
CA THR A 321 -36.91 -5.50 -4.81
C THR A 321 -38.16 -5.95 -4.06
N GLY A 322 -38.63 -7.19 -4.29
CA GLY A 322 -39.78 -7.73 -3.57
C GLY A 322 -39.52 -7.97 -2.08
N ALA A 323 -38.30 -8.42 -1.72
CA ALA A 323 -37.94 -8.60 -0.32
C ALA A 323 -37.93 -7.26 0.47
N ILE A 324 -37.37 -6.21 -0.13
CA ILE A 324 -37.38 -4.85 0.45
C ILE A 324 -38.81 -4.32 0.58
N ALA A 325 -39.63 -4.51 -0.46
CA ALA A 325 -41.03 -4.05 -0.44
C ALA A 325 -41.89 -4.74 0.66
N ARG A 326 -41.55 -5.98 1.03
CA ARG A 326 -42.19 -6.74 2.11
C ARG A 326 -41.60 -6.50 3.49
N SER A 327 -40.47 -5.77 3.57
CA SER A 327 -39.76 -5.52 4.82
C SER A 327 -40.56 -4.59 5.74
N LYS A 328 -40.47 -4.82 7.05
CA LYS A 328 -41.11 -3.95 8.07
C LYS A 328 -40.44 -2.57 8.15
N TYR A 329 -39.12 -2.56 8.03
CA TYR A 329 -38.31 -1.35 8.06
C TYR A 329 -37.48 -1.26 6.79
N VAL A 330 -37.48 -0.09 6.16
CA VAL A 330 -36.70 0.21 4.96
C VAL A 330 -35.97 1.52 5.17
N ILE A 331 -34.71 1.58 4.75
CA ILE A 331 -33.87 2.77 4.72
C ILE A 331 -33.18 2.86 3.35
N SER A 332 -33.25 4.05 2.73
CA SER A 332 -32.53 4.36 1.50
C SER A 332 -31.69 5.62 1.72
N LYS A 333 -30.43 5.59 1.31
CA LYS A 333 -29.51 6.74 1.42
C LYS A 333 -28.49 6.77 0.30
N HIS A 334 -28.05 8.00 0.02
CA HIS A 334 -26.92 8.30 -0.85
C HIS A 334 -25.63 8.46 -0.02
N PHE A 335 -24.51 7.91 -0.51
CA PHE A 335 -23.19 7.99 0.11
C PHE A 335 -22.16 8.45 -0.90
N GLU A 336 -21.19 9.25 -0.43
CA GLU A 336 -20.05 9.70 -1.23
C GLU A 336 -18.72 9.40 -0.52
N THR A 337 -17.74 8.95 -1.28
CA THR A 337 -16.38 8.75 -0.78
C THR A 337 -15.35 9.44 -1.68
N PRO A 338 -14.28 10.02 -1.12
CA PRO A 338 -13.37 10.89 -1.86
C PRO A 338 -12.25 10.13 -2.58
N TRP A 339 -11.60 10.81 -3.51
CA TRP A 339 -10.23 10.52 -3.90
C TRP A 339 -9.31 10.54 -2.68
N THR A 340 -8.39 9.59 -2.55
CA THR A 340 -7.31 9.64 -1.55
C THR A 340 -6.01 9.09 -2.08
N GLU A 341 -4.92 9.51 -1.44
CA GLU A 341 -3.54 9.24 -1.79
C GLU A 341 -2.94 8.13 -0.91
N HIS A 342 -2.22 7.18 -1.49
CA HIS A 342 -1.53 6.12 -0.77
C HIS A 342 -0.54 6.66 0.26
N ALA A 343 0.17 7.71 -0.10
CA ALA A 343 1.15 8.40 0.73
C ALA A 343 2.29 7.48 1.21
N PHE A 344 2.69 6.49 0.40
CA PHE A 344 3.92 5.77 0.66
C PHE A 344 5.10 6.75 0.66
N LEU A 345 6.06 6.54 1.58
CA LEU A 345 7.13 7.53 1.78
C LEU A 345 8.23 7.47 0.72
N GLU A 346 8.45 6.33 0.09
CA GLU A 346 9.37 6.18 -1.02
C GLU A 346 8.69 6.57 -2.33
N PRO A 347 9.07 7.69 -3.00
CA PRO A 347 8.64 7.95 -4.37
C PRO A 347 9.13 6.84 -5.30
N GLU A 348 8.41 6.62 -6.39
CA GLU A 348 8.74 5.60 -7.38
C GLU A 348 10.12 5.86 -7.98
N CYS A 349 10.92 4.81 -8.03
CA CYS A 349 12.27 4.83 -8.56
C CYS A 349 12.61 3.49 -9.20
N ALA A 350 13.30 3.53 -10.33
CA ALA A 350 13.92 2.37 -10.94
C ALA A 350 15.34 2.72 -11.38
N VAL A 351 16.25 1.75 -11.22
CA VAL A 351 17.61 1.82 -11.77
C VAL A 351 17.76 0.70 -12.80
N ALA A 352 18.14 1.04 -14.00
CA ALA A 352 18.39 0.05 -15.04
C ALA A 352 19.83 0.12 -15.55
N TYR A 353 20.40 -1.05 -15.90
CA TYR A 353 21.74 -1.17 -16.46
C TYR A 353 21.87 -2.46 -17.27
N ARG A 354 22.89 -2.55 -18.15
CA ARG A 354 23.22 -3.81 -18.78
C ARG A 354 24.05 -4.66 -17.85
N ASP A 355 23.59 -5.90 -17.60
CA ASP A 355 24.38 -6.87 -16.84
C ASP A 355 25.46 -7.54 -17.73
N GLU A 356 26.29 -8.39 -17.14
CA GLU A 356 27.39 -9.07 -17.78
C GLU A 356 26.93 -10.02 -18.90
N ASP A 357 25.71 -10.55 -18.82
CA ASP A 357 25.08 -11.41 -19.82
C ASP A 357 24.42 -10.59 -20.96
N GLY A 358 24.46 -9.27 -20.88
CA GLY A 358 23.89 -8.34 -21.85
C GLY A 358 22.38 -8.11 -21.71
N TYR A 359 21.77 -8.56 -20.62
CA TYR A 359 20.37 -8.25 -20.31
C TYR A 359 20.23 -6.82 -19.78
N VAL A 360 19.10 -6.20 -20.05
CA VAL A 360 18.67 -5.00 -19.34
C VAL A 360 18.15 -5.44 -17.96
N ARG A 361 18.93 -5.13 -16.92
CA ARG A 361 18.54 -5.42 -15.55
C ARG A 361 17.86 -4.21 -14.93
N VAL A 362 16.67 -4.39 -14.36
CA VAL A 362 15.88 -3.35 -13.72
C VAL A 362 15.80 -3.64 -12.23
N LEU A 363 16.34 -2.74 -11.42
CA LEU A 363 16.16 -2.71 -9.96
C LEU A 363 14.91 -1.89 -9.67
N SER A 364 13.88 -2.51 -9.10
CA SER A 364 12.54 -1.94 -9.01
C SER A 364 11.99 -1.88 -7.58
N THR A 365 11.07 -0.96 -7.37
CA THR A 365 10.25 -0.82 -6.16
C THR A 365 8.78 -0.98 -6.55
N ASP A 366 8.38 -2.18 -6.97
CA ASP A 366 7.04 -2.53 -7.43
C ASP A 366 6.37 -3.60 -6.56
N GLN A 367 5.10 -3.86 -6.83
CA GLN A 367 4.32 -4.93 -6.19
C GLN A 367 4.34 -6.23 -6.99
N SER A 368 4.95 -6.25 -8.20
CA SER A 368 5.15 -7.43 -9.02
C SER A 368 6.33 -7.28 -9.98
N SER A 369 7.42 -7.98 -9.70
CA SER A 369 8.57 -8.01 -10.60
C SER A 369 8.28 -8.72 -11.93
N HIS A 370 7.35 -9.67 -11.95
CA HIS A 370 6.99 -10.40 -13.19
C HIS A 370 6.06 -9.59 -14.09
N THR A 371 5.11 -8.83 -13.54
CA THR A 371 4.32 -7.86 -14.32
C THR A 371 5.24 -6.79 -14.92
N THR A 372 6.15 -6.22 -14.13
CA THR A 372 7.18 -5.29 -14.62
C THR A 372 8.02 -5.90 -15.75
N LEU A 373 8.44 -7.16 -15.61
CA LEU A 373 9.17 -7.88 -16.66
C LEU A 373 8.35 -7.97 -17.96
N HIS A 374 7.08 -8.37 -17.84
CA HIS A 374 6.20 -8.56 -19.00
C HIS A 374 6.03 -7.25 -19.78
N GLU A 375 5.69 -6.17 -19.09
CA GLU A 375 5.50 -4.84 -19.67
C GLU A 375 6.79 -4.30 -20.32
N CYS A 376 7.94 -4.46 -19.64
CA CYS A 376 9.22 -4.07 -20.22
C CYS A 376 9.57 -4.86 -21.50
N LYS A 377 9.28 -6.16 -21.55
CA LYS A 377 9.50 -6.97 -22.74
C LYS A 377 8.64 -6.53 -23.92
N ILE A 378 7.39 -6.18 -23.70
CA ILE A 378 6.47 -5.68 -24.71
C ILE A 378 6.98 -4.35 -25.27
N LEU A 379 7.30 -3.39 -24.41
CA LEU A 379 7.82 -2.08 -24.81
C LEU A 379 9.13 -2.18 -25.59
N LEU A 380 10.04 -3.07 -25.17
CA LEU A 380 11.34 -3.22 -25.82
C LEU A 380 11.33 -4.15 -27.05
N GLY A 381 10.24 -4.91 -27.26
CA GLY A 381 10.20 -5.97 -28.28
C GLY A 381 11.31 -7.00 -28.08
N SER A 382 11.70 -7.28 -26.82
CA SER A 382 12.88 -8.08 -26.49
C SER A 382 12.70 -8.88 -25.20
N ASP A 383 13.13 -10.15 -25.22
CA ASP A 383 13.18 -11.01 -24.03
C ASP A 383 14.41 -10.76 -23.13
N LYS A 384 15.35 -9.92 -23.56
CA LYS A 384 16.58 -9.66 -22.82
C LYS A 384 16.36 -8.63 -21.71
N VAL A 385 15.46 -8.93 -20.78
CA VAL A 385 15.14 -8.14 -19.60
C VAL A 385 15.15 -9.02 -18.36
N ARG A 386 15.66 -8.49 -17.26
CA ARG A 386 15.62 -9.09 -15.91
C ARG A 386 15.18 -8.05 -14.91
N VAL A 387 14.23 -8.38 -14.04
CA VAL A 387 13.74 -7.48 -13.00
C VAL A 387 14.07 -8.05 -11.63
N GLN A 388 14.51 -7.20 -10.71
CA GLN A 388 14.77 -7.55 -9.32
C GLN A 388 14.16 -6.51 -8.39
N ASN A 389 13.29 -6.95 -7.48
CA ASN A 389 12.84 -6.09 -6.41
C ASN A 389 13.97 -5.73 -5.47
N GLN A 390 13.98 -4.48 -5.07
CA GLN A 390 14.78 -3.98 -3.95
C GLN A 390 13.89 -3.88 -2.71
N LEU A 391 14.34 -3.22 -1.64
CA LEU A 391 13.43 -2.83 -0.58
C LEU A 391 12.37 -1.89 -1.16
N VAL A 392 11.12 -2.07 -0.74
CA VAL A 392 10.00 -1.25 -1.16
C VAL A 392 9.51 -0.41 0.02
N GLY A 393 9.55 0.90 -0.13
CA GLY A 393 9.21 1.89 0.92
C GLY A 393 7.71 2.14 1.08
N GLY A 394 6.91 1.06 1.05
CA GLY A 394 5.45 1.06 1.05
C GLY A 394 4.86 1.04 -0.36
N GLY A 395 3.66 0.50 -0.51
CA GLY A 395 2.95 0.43 -1.80
C GLY A 395 1.45 0.64 -1.62
N PHE A 396 0.80 -0.21 -0.83
CA PHE A 396 -0.65 -0.14 -0.52
C PHE A 396 -1.57 -0.28 -1.74
N GLY A 397 -1.06 -0.78 -2.86
CA GLY A 397 -1.71 -0.85 -4.16
C GLY A 397 -1.16 0.17 -5.18
N GLY A 398 -0.59 1.28 -4.74
CA GLY A 398 -0.12 2.35 -5.63
C GLY A 398 1.15 2.05 -6.42
N LYS A 399 1.78 0.88 -6.21
CA LYS A 399 2.95 0.40 -6.96
C LYS A 399 2.65 -0.90 -7.72
N GLU A 400 1.39 -1.17 -8.00
CA GLU A 400 0.98 -2.28 -8.88
C GLU A 400 1.14 -1.89 -10.36
N ASP A 401 0.73 -0.68 -10.72
CA ASP A 401 0.88 -0.16 -12.08
C ASP A 401 2.32 0.29 -12.38
N MET A 402 2.71 0.22 -13.65
CA MET A 402 4.00 0.69 -14.15
C MET A 402 4.07 2.22 -14.12
N THR A 403 5.16 2.77 -13.61
CA THR A 403 5.36 4.23 -13.55
C THR A 403 6.68 4.71 -14.13
N VAL A 404 7.79 4.09 -13.76
CA VAL A 404 9.16 4.50 -14.16
C VAL A 404 10.03 3.35 -14.67
N GLN A 405 9.66 2.12 -14.41
CA GLN A 405 10.47 0.94 -14.69
C GLN A 405 10.69 0.75 -16.19
N HIS A 406 9.63 0.89 -16.99
CA HIS A 406 9.67 0.80 -18.45
C HIS A 406 10.48 1.94 -19.07
N HIS A 407 10.44 3.15 -18.52
CA HIS A 407 11.28 4.27 -18.94
C HIS A 407 12.77 3.99 -18.67
N ALA A 408 13.10 3.48 -17.48
CA ALA A 408 14.48 3.11 -17.15
C ALA A 408 14.99 2.00 -18.06
N ALA A 409 14.17 0.97 -18.30
CA ALA A 409 14.49 -0.13 -19.19
C ALA A 409 14.73 0.36 -20.64
N LEU A 410 13.85 1.21 -21.17
CA LEU A 410 13.95 1.79 -22.52
C LEU A 410 15.25 2.61 -22.69
N ILE A 411 15.54 3.50 -21.74
CA ILE A 411 16.75 4.32 -21.77
C ILE A 411 17.99 3.43 -21.82
N THR A 412 18.10 2.46 -20.91
CA THR A 412 19.25 1.54 -20.89
C THR A 412 19.34 0.70 -22.17
N TYR A 413 18.20 0.23 -22.69
CA TYR A 413 18.16 -0.56 -23.92
C TYR A 413 18.72 0.19 -25.10
N LEU A 414 18.34 1.46 -25.28
CA LEU A 414 18.72 2.30 -26.43
C LEU A 414 20.11 2.94 -26.28
N THR A 415 20.48 3.35 -25.06
CA THR A 415 21.74 4.09 -24.84
C THR A 415 22.90 3.21 -24.37
N GLY A 416 22.63 2.01 -23.88
CA GLY A 416 23.63 1.15 -23.24
C GLY A 416 24.13 1.67 -21.88
N ARG A 417 23.65 2.84 -21.42
CA ARG A 417 24.08 3.49 -20.16
C ARG A 417 23.22 3.01 -18.98
N ALA A 418 23.85 2.92 -17.82
CA ALA A 418 23.09 2.81 -16.57
C ALA A 418 22.28 4.09 -16.34
N VAL A 419 21.04 3.96 -15.87
CA VAL A 419 20.15 5.10 -15.61
C VAL A 419 19.37 4.92 -14.33
N LYS A 420 19.15 6.03 -13.60
CA LYS A 420 18.19 6.17 -12.53
C LYS A 420 17.02 7.04 -13.01
N VAL A 421 15.79 6.49 -12.95
CA VAL A 421 14.55 7.23 -13.18
C VAL A 421 13.79 7.28 -11.86
N LYS A 422 13.67 8.47 -11.28
CA LYS A 422 13.03 8.72 -10.00
C LYS A 422 12.00 9.83 -10.15
N LEU A 423 10.79 9.63 -9.64
CA LEU A 423 9.80 10.71 -9.55
C LEU A 423 10.14 11.65 -8.39
N SER A 424 9.98 12.94 -8.60
CA SER A 424 9.84 13.88 -7.50
C SER A 424 8.56 13.57 -6.72
N ARG A 425 8.42 14.06 -5.49
CA ARG A 425 7.17 13.84 -4.73
C ARG A 425 5.94 14.42 -5.44
N ALA A 426 6.07 15.57 -6.08
CA ALA A 426 4.98 16.16 -6.86
C ALA A 426 4.58 15.29 -8.06
N GLU A 427 5.57 14.74 -8.78
CA GLU A 427 5.30 13.77 -9.85
C GLU A 427 4.71 12.47 -9.30
N SER A 428 5.20 11.93 -8.20
CA SER A 428 4.64 10.74 -7.55
C SER A 428 3.17 10.96 -7.18
N LEU A 429 2.83 12.11 -6.59
CA LEU A 429 1.44 12.47 -6.29
C LEU A 429 0.56 12.56 -7.56
N LEU A 430 1.11 13.00 -8.68
CA LEU A 430 0.41 13.04 -9.96
C LEU A 430 0.25 11.66 -10.58
N ILE A 431 1.32 10.84 -10.64
CA ILE A 431 1.46 9.75 -11.59
C ILE A 431 0.80 8.44 -11.17
N HIS A 432 1.07 7.90 -9.95
CA HIS A 432 0.52 6.60 -9.61
C HIS A 432 -0.99 6.64 -9.40
N PRO A 433 -1.74 5.55 -9.68
CA PRO A 433 -3.18 5.51 -9.51
C PRO A 433 -3.62 5.76 -8.07
N LYS A 434 -4.78 6.37 -7.89
CA LYS A 434 -5.34 6.78 -6.59
C LYS A 434 -6.47 5.86 -6.14
N ARG A 435 -7.01 6.07 -4.91
CA ARG A 435 -8.27 5.43 -4.50
C ARG A 435 -9.42 6.03 -5.31
N HIS A 436 -10.23 5.18 -5.90
CA HIS A 436 -11.46 5.59 -6.59
C HIS A 436 -12.41 6.33 -5.64
N PRO A 437 -12.92 7.50 -6.01
CA PRO A 437 -14.11 8.08 -5.39
C PRO A 437 -15.33 7.29 -5.83
N PHE A 438 -16.30 7.15 -4.94
CA PHE A 438 -17.56 6.45 -5.21
C PHE A 438 -18.75 7.29 -4.83
N TRP A 439 -19.81 7.22 -5.64
CA TRP A 439 -21.16 7.71 -5.37
C TRP A 439 -22.08 6.50 -5.36
N MET A 440 -22.86 6.34 -4.28
CA MET A 440 -23.51 5.09 -3.98
C MET A 440 -24.89 5.32 -3.41
N ASP A 441 -25.92 4.74 -4.04
CA ASP A 441 -27.28 4.70 -3.53
C ASP A 441 -27.56 3.31 -3.00
N PHE A 442 -27.83 3.20 -1.69
CA PHE A 442 -28.11 1.95 -1.02
C PHE A 442 -29.50 1.94 -0.42
N THR A 443 -30.21 0.82 -0.54
CA THR A 443 -31.48 0.53 0.12
C THR A 443 -31.38 -0.82 0.85
N ILE A 444 -31.73 -0.83 2.13
CA ILE A 444 -31.81 -2.03 2.96
C ILE A 444 -33.19 -2.20 3.55
N GLY A 445 -33.71 -3.44 3.56
CA GLY A 445 -34.93 -3.83 4.21
C GLY A 445 -34.70 -4.88 5.29
N CYS A 446 -35.36 -4.70 6.47
CA CYS A 446 -35.33 -5.64 7.58
C CYS A 446 -36.73 -5.96 8.07
N ASP A 447 -36.89 -7.14 8.72
CA ASP A 447 -38.10 -7.50 9.46
C ASP A 447 -38.15 -6.78 10.83
N GLU A 448 -39.20 -7.09 11.61
CA GLU A 448 -39.40 -6.55 12.97
C GLU A 448 -38.32 -6.93 13.98
N ASN A 449 -37.53 -7.99 13.71
CA ASN A 449 -36.46 -8.47 14.57
C ASN A 449 -35.09 -7.95 14.13
N GLY A 450 -35.04 -7.14 13.06
CA GLY A 450 -33.79 -6.63 12.49
C GLY A 450 -33.03 -7.65 11.62
N ILE A 451 -33.71 -8.70 11.15
CA ILE A 451 -33.13 -9.62 10.18
C ILE A 451 -33.23 -9.03 8.79
N ILE A 452 -32.10 -8.92 8.11
CA ILE A 452 -32.00 -8.37 6.76
C ILE A 452 -32.79 -9.24 5.79
N GLN A 453 -33.74 -8.62 5.09
CA GLN A 453 -34.57 -9.28 4.08
C GLN A 453 -34.00 -9.08 2.67
N GLY A 454 -33.43 -7.94 2.41
CA GLY A 454 -32.81 -7.63 1.13
C GLY A 454 -32.03 -6.33 1.10
N VAL A 455 -31.08 -6.25 0.18
CA VAL A 455 -30.27 -5.06 -0.09
C VAL A 455 -30.25 -4.81 -1.59
N LYS A 456 -30.44 -3.56 -1.98
CA LYS A 456 -30.29 -3.08 -3.36
C LYS A 456 -29.37 -1.87 -3.39
N ALA A 457 -28.44 -1.84 -4.35
CA ALA A 457 -27.54 -0.70 -4.50
C ALA A 457 -27.21 -0.39 -5.94
N SER A 458 -26.94 0.90 -6.20
CA SER A 458 -26.33 1.40 -7.43
C SER A 458 -25.10 2.21 -7.07
N VAL A 459 -23.99 1.91 -7.71
CA VAL A 459 -22.71 2.56 -7.42
C VAL A 459 -22.04 3.01 -8.72
N TYR A 460 -21.40 4.16 -8.70
CA TYR A 460 -20.52 4.56 -9.78
C TYR A 460 -19.23 5.19 -9.25
N SER A 461 -18.19 5.12 -10.07
CA SER A 461 -16.84 5.58 -9.70
C SER A 461 -16.16 6.29 -10.86
N ASP A 462 -15.26 7.20 -10.51
CA ASP A 462 -14.30 7.78 -11.43
C ASP A 462 -13.03 6.94 -11.45
N THR A 463 -12.66 6.38 -12.60
CA THR A 463 -11.41 5.62 -12.77
C THR A 463 -10.27 6.47 -13.33
N GLY A 464 -10.53 7.74 -13.68
CA GLY A 464 -9.54 8.62 -14.29
C GLY A 464 -9.21 8.23 -15.73
N ALA A 465 -8.02 8.58 -16.16
CA ALA A 465 -7.60 8.54 -17.57
C ALA A 465 -7.31 7.14 -18.13
N PHE A 466 -7.17 6.12 -17.28
CA PHE A 466 -6.81 4.77 -17.71
C PHE A 466 -7.57 3.70 -16.94
N ALA A 467 -7.64 2.50 -17.54
CA ALA A 467 -8.31 1.37 -16.91
C ALA A 467 -7.63 0.94 -15.60
N SER A 468 -6.30 0.89 -15.57
CA SER A 468 -5.56 0.39 -14.41
C SER A 468 -6.25 -0.87 -13.82
N LEU A 469 -6.66 -0.82 -12.55
CA LEU A 469 -7.46 -1.85 -11.88
C LEU A 469 -8.91 -1.40 -11.61
N GLY A 470 -9.44 -0.41 -12.33
CA GLY A 470 -10.79 0.14 -12.14
C GLY A 470 -11.90 -0.91 -12.20
N GLY A 471 -11.90 -1.77 -13.23
CA GLY A 471 -12.85 -2.86 -13.37
C GLY A 471 -12.81 -3.86 -12.19
N PRO A 472 -11.66 -4.42 -11.82
CA PRO A 472 -11.50 -5.27 -10.64
C PRO A 472 -11.88 -4.60 -9.33
N VAL A 473 -11.57 -3.31 -9.12
CA VAL A 473 -11.97 -2.55 -7.91
C VAL A 473 -13.49 -2.45 -7.84
N LEU A 474 -14.15 -2.10 -8.95
CA LEU A 474 -15.62 -2.06 -9.04
C LEU A 474 -16.24 -3.42 -8.76
N GLU A 475 -15.65 -4.50 -9.30
CA GLU A 475 -16.14 -5.86 -9.11
C GLU A 475 -16.05 -6.29 -7.63
N ARG A 476 -14.95 -5.95 -6.92
CA ARG A 476 -14.83 -6.22 -5.48
C ARG A 476 -15.78 -5.35 -4.67
N ALA A 477 -15.97 -4.09 -5.05
CA ALA A 477 -16.97 -3.22 -4.45
C ALA A 477 -18.37 -3.86 -4.54
N CYS A 478 -18.78 -4.32 -5.71
CA CYS A 478 -20.07 -4.95 -5.93
C CYS A 478 -20.24 -6.29 -5.19
N THR A 479 -19.24 -7.18 -5.26
CA THR A 479 -19.33 -8.51 -4.63
C THR A 479 -19.33 -8.48 -3.11
N HIS A 480 -18.76 -7.44 -2.49
CA HIS A 480 -18.68 -7.30 -1.03
C HIS A 480 -19.68 -6.29 -0.46
N ALA A 481 -20.44 -5.58 -1.31
CA ALA A 481 -21.41 -4.56 -0.88
C ALA A 481 -22.51 -5.11 0.04
N SER A 482 -22.72 -6.43 -0.01
CA SER A 482 -23.68 -7.13 0.86
C SER A 482 -23.29 -7.16 2.35
N GLY A 483 -22.03 -6.85 2.67
CA GLY A 483 -21.46 -7.09 3.99
C GLY A 483 -21.35 -8.57 4.37
N PRO A 484 -20.81 -8.90 5.56
CA PRO A 484 -20.58 -10.26 6.01
C PRO A 484 -21.84 -10.88 6.67
N TYR A 485 -23.00 -10.81 6.01
CA TYR A 485 -24.30 -11.13 6.60
C TYR A 485 -25.03 -12.24 5.86
N ASN A 486 -25.84 -12.99 6.60
CA ASN A 486 -26.61 -14.11 6.09
C ASN A 486 -28.01 -13.66 5.64
N TYR A 487 -28.17 -13.33 4.39
CA TYR A 487 -29.45 -13.11 3.70
C TYR A 487 -29.29 -13.43 2.21
N GLN A 488 -30.39 -13.56 1.46
CA GLN A 488 -30.32 -14.15 0.11
C GLN A 488 -30.85 -13.22 -1.00
N ASN A 489 -31.44 -12.07 -0.66
CA ASN A 489 -31.98 -11.15 -1.67
C ASN A 489 -31.07 -9.93 -1.82
N PHE A 490 -30.26 -9.95 -2.85
CA PHE A 490 -29.25 -8.93 -3.09
C PHE A 490 -29.17 -8.54 -4.56
N GLU A 491 -29.13 -7.23 -4.84
CA GLU A 491 -28.95 -6.70 -6.17
C GLU A 491 -28.07 -5.44 -6.11
N ILE A 492 -26.99 -5.43 -6.87
CA ILE A 492 -26.15 -4.26 -7.04
C ILE A 492 -25.73 -4.09 -8.49
N GLU A 493 -25.77 -2.83 -8.95
CA GLU A 493 -25.23 -2.38 -10.23
C GLU A 493 -24.08 -1.42 -9.99
N GLY A 494 -22.98 -1.58 -10.73
CA GLY A 494 -21.81 -0.74 -10.65
C GLY A 494 -21.31 -0.30 -12.01
N THR A 495 -20.91 0.98 -12.12
CA THR A 495 -20.31 1.55 -13.35
C THR A 495 -19.05 2.34 -12.99
N ALA A 496 -17.94 2.06 -13.66
CA ALA A 496 -16.72 2.88 -13.61
C ALA A 496 -16.62 3.71 -14.90
N TYR A 497 -16.31 4.99 -14.75
CA TYR A 497 -16.20 5.90 -15.89
C TYR A 497 -14.77 6.38 -16.08
N TYR A 498 -14.32 6.44 -17.34
CA TYR A 498 -13.13 7.18 -17.72
C TYR A 498 -13.38 8.69 -17.61
N THR A 499 -12.37 9.41 -17.16
CA THR A 499 -12.31 10.88 -17.13
C THR A 499 -10.90 11.34 -17.48
N ASN A 500 -10.67 12.64 -17.61
CA ASN A 500 -9.32 13.19 -17.78
C ASN A 500 -8.60 13.51 -16.45
N ASN A 501 -9.16 13.06 -15.34
CA ASN A 501 -8.54 13.12 -14.01
C ASN A 501 -7.33 12.16 -13.90
N PRO A 502 -6.47 12.32 -12.89
CA PRO A 502 -5.44 11.32 -12.58
C PRO A 502 -6.04 9.92 -12.46
N PRO A 503 -5.34 8.87 -12.90
CA PRO A 503 -5.87 7.51 -12.87
C PRO A 503 -6.17 7.04 -11.45
N ALA A 504 -7.19 6.19 -11.32
CA ALA A 504 -7.48 5.44 -10.11
C ALA A 504 -7.19 3.95 -10.33
N GLY A 505 -6.77 3.27 -9.26
CA GLY A 505 -6.38 1.86 -9.33
C GLY A 505 -6.48 1.18 -7.97
N ALA A 506 -5.59 0.22 -7.75
CA ALA A 506 -5.53 -0.49 -6.48
C ALA A 506 -5.19 0.46 -5.32
N PHE A 507 -5.97 0.37 -4.26
CA PHE A 507 -5.65 0.96 -2.97
C PHE A 507 -6.20 0.05 -1.86
N ARG A 508 -5.44 -0.19 -0.80
CA ARG A 508 -5.74 -1.03 0.37
C ARG A 508 -7.24 -1.05 0.70
N GLY A 509 -7.89 -2.21 0.62
CA GLY A 509 -9.34 -2.38 0.74
C GLY A 509 -10.07 -2.55 -0.60
N PHE A 510 -9.53 -2.05 -1.72
CA PHE A 510 -9.86 -2.39 -3.10
C PHE A 510 -11.36 -2.34 -3.42
N GLY A 511 -12.01 -1.18 -3.22
CA GLY A 511 -13.45 -0.97 -3.44
C GLY A 511 -14.34 -1.35 -2.25
N VAL A 512 -13.92 -2.27 -1.42
CA VAL A 512 -14.72 -2.74 -0.27
C VAL A 512 -14.81 -1.68 0.85
N THR A 513 -13.75 -0.85 1.01
CA THR A 513 -13.75 0.25 2.00
C THR A 513 -14.89 1.22 1.73
N GLN A 514 -15.19 1.51 0.47
CA GLN A 514 -16.24 2.43 0.03
C GLN A 514 -17.63 1.86 0.33
N THR A 515 -17.92 0.64 -0.16
CA THR A 515 -19.23 0.01 0.03
C THR A 515 -19.51 -0.39 1.48
N CYS A 516 -18.46 -0.74 2.25
CA CYS A 516 -18.57 -0.98 3.68
C CYS A 516 -19.05 0.26 4.43
N PHE A 517 -18.57 1.46 4.06
CA PHE A 517 -19.06 2.71 4.66
C PHE A 517 -20.57 2.86 4.50
N ALA A 518 -21.11 2.54 3.33
CA ALA A 518 -22.54 2.65 3.06
C ALA A 518 -23.36 1.61 3.84
N ILE A 519 -23.07 0.31 3.66
CA ILE A 519 -23.89 -0.76 4.28
C ILE A 519 -23.82 -0.73 5.81
N GLU A 520 -22.66 -0.48 6.39
CA GLU A 520 -22.48 -0.44 7.85
C GLU A 520 -23.14 0.79 8.48
N SER A 521 -23.14 1.92 7.80
CA SER A 521 -23.87 3.12 8.24
C SER A 521 -25.38 2.91 8.19
N LEU A 522 -25.91 2.21 7.19
CA LEU A 522 -27.33 1.85 7.13
C LEU A 522 -27.72 0.87 8.24
N LEU A 523 -26.87 -0.10 8.56
CA LEU A 523 -27.12 -1.03 9.65
C LEU A 523 -27.16 -0.33 11.01
N ASN A 524 -26.29 0.65 11.26
CA ASN A 524 -26.32 1.46 12.46
C ASN A 524 -27.64 2.23 12.59
N GLU A 525 -28.10 2.87 11.50
CA GLU A 525 -29.39 3.55 11.49
C GLU A 525 -30.57 2.59 11.61
N MET A 526 -30.49 1.41 11.01
CA MET A 526 -31.51 0.37 11.14
C MET A 526 -31.62 -0.14 12.59
N ALA A 527 -30.50 -0.35 13.27
CA ALA A 527 -30.48 -0.74 14.68
C ALA A 527 -31.23 0.27 15.57
N GLU A 528 -30.94 1.56 15.36
CA GLU A 528 -31.65 2.64 16.07
C GLU A 528 -33.16 2.61 15.77
N LYS A 529 -33.55 2.51 14.50
CA LYS A 529 -34.92 2.50 14.04
C LYS A 529 -35.75 1.34 14.64
N ILE A 530 -35.10 0.19 14.90
CA ILE A 530 -35.69 -1.00 15.50
C ILE A 530 -35.64 -0.94 17.03
N GLY A 531 -34.71 -0.18 17.62
CA GLY A 531 -34.49 -0.07 19.04
C GLY A 531 -33.57 -1.16 19.63
N ILE A 532 -32.60 -1.63 18.81
CA ILE A 532 -31.58 -2.60 19.27
C ILE A 532 -30.18 -1.97 19.10
N SER A 533 -29.16 -2.58 19.72
CA SER A 533 -27.81 -2.03 19.62
C SER A 533 -27.18 -2.31 18.25
N PRO A 534 -26.23 -1.48 17.79
CA PRO A 534 -25.38 -1.76 16.63
C PRO A 534 -24.67 -3.11 16.70
N TRP A 535 -24.30 -3.59 17.89
CA TRP A 535 -23.74 -4.92 18.09
C TRP A 535 -24.78 -6.01 17.84
N GLU A 536 -25.98 -5.86 18.40
CA GLU A 536 -27.05 -6.86 18.33
C GLU A 536 -27.52 -7.11 16.90
N ILE A 537 -27.72 -6.05 16.09
CA ILE A 537 -28.15 -6.21 14.70
C ILE A 537 -27.12 -7.00 13.87
N ARG A 538 -25.83 -6.77 14.12
CA ARG A 538 -24.75 -7.50 13.46
C ARG A 538 -24.68 -8.95 13.91
N TYR A 539 -24.80 -9.20 15.21
CA TYR A 539 -24.73 -10.55 15.76
C TYR A 539 -25.88 -11.45 15.25
N ARG A 540 -27.11 -10.89 15.14
CA ARG A 540 -28.26 -11.59 14.57
C ARG A 540 -28.08 -11.97 13.12
N ASN A 541 -27.49 -11.09 12.33
CA ASN A 541 -27.32 -11.28 10.89
C ASN A 541 -25.96 -11.88 10.51
N ALA A 542 -25.02 -12.00 11.43
CA ALA A 542 -23.65 -12.46 11.13
C ALA A 542 -23.65 -13.79 10.40
N ILE A 543 -22.83 -13.86 9.35
CA ILE A 543 -22.55 -15.12 8.65
C ILE A 543 -21.85 -16.11 9.59
N ARG A 544 -22.20 -17.38 9.52
CA ARG A 544 -21.63 -18.47 10.33
C ARG A 544 -21.17 -19.63 9.46
N PRO A 545 -20.24 -20.47 9.92
CA PRO A 545 -19.80 -21.65 9.18
C PRO A 545 -20.97 -22.49 8.64
N GLY A 546 -20.88 -22.88 7.37
CA GLY A 546 -21.91 -23.66 6.67
C GLY A 546 -23.11 -22.85 6.15
N GLN A 547 -23.16 -21.55 6.43
CA GLN A 547 -24.19 -20.67 5.88
C GLN A 547 -23.74 -20.06 4.53
N GLU A 548 -24.69 -19.47 3.84
CA GLU A 548 -24.52 -18.94 2.49
C GLU A 548 -24.50 -17.40 2.49
N LEU A 549 -23.44 -16.83 1.91
CA LEU A 549 -23.34 -15.40 1.66
C LEU A 549 -24.34 -14.95 0.57
N PRO A 550 -24.70 -13.65 0.51
CA PRO A 550 -25.58 -13.13 -0.56
C PRO A 550 -25.07 -13.36 -1.98
N ASN A 551 -23.77 -13.54 -2.19
CA ASN A 551 -23.20 -13.90 -3.48
C ASN A 551 -23.31 -15.38 -3.82
N GLY A 552 -23.89 -16.21 -2.93
CA GLY A 552 -24.14 -17.64 -3.13
C GLY A 552 -23.06 -18.56 -2.58
N GLN A 553 -21.94 -18.05 -2.08
CA GLN A 553 -20.86 -18.88 -1.53
C GLN A 553 -21.23 -19.42 -0.14
N ILE A 554 -21.13 -20.74 0.04
CA ILE A 554 -21.17 -21.35 1.37
C ILE A 554 -19.80 -21.17 2.03
N VAL A 555 -19.80 -20.58 3.23
CA VAL A 555 -18.55 -20.31 3.95
C VAL A 555 -18.12 -21.50 4.83
N GLY A 556 -16.80 -21.68 4.93
CA GLY A 556 -16.19 -22.80 5.63
C GLY A 556 -16.07 -22.60 7.16
N PRO A 557 -15.47 -23.58 7.86
CA PRO A 557 -15.28 -23.54 9.31
C PRO A 557 -14.34 -22.41 9.79
N GLU A 558 -13.52 -21.87 8.91
CA GLU A 558 -12.59 -20.74 9.16
C GLU A 558 -13.31 -19.39 9.31
N THR A 559 -14.63 -19.33 9.19
CA THR A 559 -15.40 -18.09 9.25
C THR A 559 -15.49 -17.55 10.67
N GLY A 560 -14.77 -16.47 10.95
CA GLY A 560 -14.56 -15.93 12.30
C GLY A 560 -15.29 -14.62 12.61
N LEU A 561 -16.36 -14.23 11.88
CA LEU A 561 -17.07 -12.98 12.16
C LEU A 561 -17.70 -12.96 13.57
N VAL A 562 -18.33 -14.06 13.97
CA VAL A 562 -18.97 -14.17 15.30
C VAL A 562 -17.94 -13.99 16.40
N GLU A 563 -16.78 -14.62 16.27
CA GLU A 563 -15.68 -14.52 17.22
C GLU A 563 -15.15 -13.07 17.32
N THR A 564 -15.10 -12.32 16.20
CA THR A 564 -14.72 -10.90 16.27
C THR A 564 -15.75 -10.06 17.00
N LEU A 565 -17.05 -10.34 16.79
CA LEU A 565 -18.15 -9.68 17.50
C LEU A 565 -18.17 -10.01 19.01
N GLU A 566 -17.90 -11.24 19.37
CA GLU A 566 -17.85 -11.66 20.78
C GLU A 566 -16.62 -11.08 21.49
N ALA A 567 -15.47 -11.06 20.85
CA ALA A 567 -14.23 -10.51 21.42
C ALA A 567 -14.29 -8.99 21.63
N ILE A 568 -15.01 -8.24 20.79
CA ILE A 568 -15.16 -6.79 20.95
C ILE A 568 -16.23 -6.41 21.98
N LYS A 569 -17.21 -7.31 22.23
CA LYS A 569 -18.39 -7.02 23.05
C LYS A 569 -18.08 -6.45 24.42
N PRO A 570 -17.13 -6.99 25.23
CA PRO A 570 -16.81 -6.43 26.54
C PRO A 570 -16.38 -4.96 26.50
N TYR A 571 -15.64 -4.57 25.45
CA TYR A 571 -15.18 -3.19 25.26
C TYR A 571 -16.33 -2.27 24.85
N TYR A 572 -17.19 -2.76 23.96
CA TYR A 572 -18.39 -2.05 23.52
C TYR A 572 -19.35 -1.80 24.69
N ASP A 573 -19.70 -2.84 25.45
CA ASP A 573 -20.59 -2.74 26.58
C ASP A 573 -20.03 -1.78 27.66
N ALA A 574 -18.72 -1.82 27.93
CA ALA A 574 -18.07 -0.93 28.87
C ALA A 574 -18.16 0.55 28.44
N ALA A 575 -17.95 0.83 27.15
CA ALA A 575 -18.03 2.19 26.59
C ALA A 575 -19.49 2.71 26.66
N VAL A 576 -20.48 1.88 26.31
CA VAL A 576 -21.90 2.22 26.39
C VAL A 576 -22.32 2.46 27.86
N ALA A 577 -21.93 1.61 28.79
CA ALA A 577 -22.23 1.75 30.23
C ALA A 577 -21.59 3.02 30.81
N ALA A 578 -20.43 3.44 30.29
CA ALA A 578 -19.78 4.70 30.66
C ALA A 578 -20.42 5.93 30.02
N GLY A 579 -21.45 5.79 29.18
CA GLY A 579 -22.14 6.88 28.49
C GLY A 579 -21.26 7.56 27.42
N LYS A 580 -20.25 6.87 26.90
CA LYS A 580 -19.37 7.41 25.86
C LYS A 580 -20.02 7.32 24.47
N PRO A 581 -19.76 8.28 23.56
CA PRO A 581 -20.13 8.11 22.15
C PRO A 581 -19.30 6.98 21.55
N VAL A 582 -19.96 5.91 21.11
CA VAL A 582 -19.31 4.72 20.56
C VAL A 582 -19.96 4.31 19.25
N GLY A 583 -19.14 4.02 18.26
CA GLY A 583 -19.60 3.43 17.01
C GLY A 583 -18.93 2.08 16.75
N LEU A 584 -19.63 1.21 16.04
CA LEU A 584 -19.22 -0.15 15.72
C LEU A 584 -19.49 -0.44 14.26
N ALA A 585 -18.59 -1.18 13.61
CA ALA A 585 -18.76 -1.70 12.26
C ALA A 585 -18.03 -3.02 12.08
N SER A 586 -18.54 -3.85 11.17
CA SER A 586 -17.92 -5.12 10.77
C SER A 586 -17.60 -5.13 9.28
N ALA A 587 -16.70 -6.00 8.87
CA ALA A 587 -16.36 -6.17 7.46
C ALA A 587 -15.92 -7.59 7.16
N MET A 588 -16.01 -7.95 5.87
CA MET A 588 -15.30 -9.09 5.29
C MET A 588 -14.41 -8.60 4.14
N LYS A 589 -13.32 -9.31 3.91
CA LYS A 589 -12.45 -9.07 2.75
C LYS A 589 -11.85 -10.38 2.25
N ASN A 590 -11.89 -10.57 0.95
CA ASN A 590 -11.25 -11.72 0.33
C ASN A 590 -9.76 -11.80 0.61
N SER A 591 -9.25 -13.02 0.74
CA SER A 591 -7.84 -13.38 0.63
C SER A 591 -7.66 -14.19 -0.66
N GLY A 592 -6.78 -13.72 -1.55
CA GLY A 592 -6.69 -14.21 -2.92
C GLY A 592 -7.45 -13.34 -3.92
N VAL A 593 -7.19 -13.54 -5.22
CA VAL A 593 -7.78 -12.76 -6.30
C VAL A 593 -9.26 -13.10 -6.50
N GLY A 594 -9.61 -14.37 -6.60
CA GLY A 594 -10.99 -14.85 -6.70
C GLY A 594 -11.69 -14.58 -8.04
N VAL A 595 -13.02 -14.71 -8.04
CA VAL A 595 -13.96 -14.44 -9.14
C VAL A 595 -13.56 -15.07 -10.48
N GLY A 596 -13.02 -16.30 -10.43
CA GLY A 596 -12.63 -17.09 -11.61
C GLY A 596 -11.33 -16.65 -12.27
N LEU A 597 -10.62 -15.68 -11.70
CA LEU A 597 -9.30 -15.31 -12.20
C LEU A 597 -8.24 -16.32 -11.75
N PRO A 598 -7.29 -16.71 -12.62
CA PRO A 598 -6.19 -17.59 -12.22
C PRO A 598 -5.37 -16.94 -11.10
N ASP A 599 -5.27 -17.60 -9.95
CA ASP A 599 -4.54 -17.14 -8.78
C ASP A 599 -3.45 -18.14 -8.40
N TRP A 600 -2.28 -17.95 -9.02
CA TRP A 600 -1.14 -18.85 -8.89
C TRP A 600 -0.21 -18.42 -7.74
N GLY A 601 0.12 -19.39 -6.88
CA GLY A 601 1.27 -19.32 -6.00
C GLY A 601 2.34 -20.28 -6.47
N ARG A 602 3.60 -19.84 -6.48
CA ARG A 602 4.76 -20.65 -6.85
C ARG A 602 5.96 -20.31 -5.98
N CYS A 603 6.69 -21.35 -5.58
CA CYS A 603 7.87 -21.21 -4.73
C CYS A 603 8.90 -22.29 -5.10
N LYS A 604 10.17 -21.92 -5.12
CA LYS A 604 11.31 -22.84 -5.17
C LYS A 604 12.08 -22.77 -3.87
N LEU A 605 12.40 -23.92 -3.32
CA LEU A 605 13.41 -24.07 -2.28
C LEU A 605 14.62 -24.70 -2.95
N ILE A 606 15.74 -24.01 -2.93
CA ILE A 606 17.01 -24.48 -3.56
C ILE A 606 18.03 -24.64 -2.45
N VAL A 607 18.68 -25.79 -2.39
CA VAL A 607 19.83 -25.97 -1.51
C VAL A 607 21.07 -25.48 -2.26
N GLU A 608 21.74 -24.45 -1.72
CA GLU A 608 22.88 -23.82 -2.38
C GLU A 608 24.23 -24.24 -1.75
N ASP A 609 25.33 -23.72 -2.32
CA ASP A 609 26.72 -24.12 -1.96
C ASP A 609 27.08 -23.85 -0.49
N ASP A 610 26.31 -22.98 0.19
CA ASP A 610 26.46 -22.72 1.64
C ASP A 610 25.76 -23.76 2.51
N ALA A 611 25.22 -24.81 1.90
CA ALA A 611 24.43 -25.87 2.52
C ALA A 611 23.19 -25.33 3.26
N LYS A 612 22.57 -24.26 2.76
CA LYS A 612 21.32 -23.70 3.25
C LYS A 612 20.22 -23.79 2.20
N VAL A 613 19.00 -23.69 2.68
CA VAL A 613 17.80 -23.64 1.82
C VAL A 613 17.47 -22.18 1.48
N HIS A 614 17.61 -21.82 0.22
CA HIS A 614 17.24 -20.51 -0.31
C HIS A 614 15.80 -20.52 -0.81
N ILE A 615 14.98 -19.59 -0.35
CA ILE A 615 13.56 -19.44 -0.72
C ILE A 615 13.45 -18.45 -1.86
N TYR A 616 12.97 -18.89 -3.01
CA TYR A 616 12.71 -18.08 -4.19
C TYR A 616 11.22 -18.04 -4.52
N ALA A 617 10.60 -16.88 -4.41
CA ALA A 617 9.22 -16.63 -4.83
C ALA A 617 9.13 -15.29 -5.57
N GLY A 618 8.37 -15.24 -6.67
CA GLY A 618 8.18 -14.04 -7.48
C GLY A 618 7.29 -12.98 -6.84
N ALA A 619 6.95 -13.15 -5.57
CA ALA A 619 6.12 -12.26 -4.78
C ALA A 619 6.93 -11.12 -4.18
N SER A 620 6.47 -9.88 -4.31
CA SER A 620 7.14 -8.69 -3.79
C SER A 620 6.88 -8.47 -2.29
N CYS A 621 7.92 -8.19 -1.51
CA CYS A 621 7.78 -7.73 -0.14
C CYS A 621 7.75 -6.20 -0.09
N ILE A 622 6.55 -5.61 0.05
CA ILE A 622 6.32 -4.16 0.06
C ILE A 622 6.41 -3.51 1.45
N GLY A 623 6.91 -4.27 2.42
CA GLY A 623 7.04 -3.86 3.82
C GLY A 623 6.23 -4.72 4.80
N GLN A 624 5.28 -5.53 4.33
CA GLN A 624 4.40 -6.36 5.16
C GLN A 624 5.11 -7.56 5.84
N GLY A 625 6.32 -7.95 5.37
CA GLY A 625 7.11 -8.99 6.03
C GLY A 625 7.02 -10.37 5.40
N LEU A 626 6.74 -10.44 4.11
CA LEU A 626 6.59 -11.71 3.38
C LEU A 626 7.78 -12.67 3.60
N GLY A 627 9.02 -12.17 3.57
CA GLY A 627 10.21 -13.02 3.79
C GLY A 627 10.18 -13.72 5.14
N THR A 628 9.82 -13.01 6.20
CA THR A 628 9.68 -13.59 7.55
C THR A 628 8.57 -14.65 7.58
N VAL A 629 7.44 -14.39 6.94
CA VAL A 629 6.32 -15.34 6.83
C VAL A 629 6.77 -16.62 6.13
N LEU A 630 7.46 -16.53 4.99
CA LEU A 630 7.93 -17.71 4.24
C LEU A 630 8.97 -18.52 5.02
N VAL A 631 9.88 -17.85 5.76
CA VAL A 631 10.81 -18.56 6.64
C VAL A 631 10.07 -19.31 7.74
N GLN A 632 9.07 -18.68 8.39
CA GLN A 632 8.24 -19.37 9.40
C GLN A 632 7.46 -20.54 8.78
N MET A 633 7.00 -20.44 7.52
CA MET A 633 6.39 -21.56 6.80
C MET A 633 7.38 -22.71 6.61
N VAL A 634 8.63 -22.43 6.22
CA VAL A 634 9.65 -23.48 6.04
C VAL A 634 10.02 -24.14 7.37
N VAL A 635 10.29 -23.37 8.42
CA VAL A 635 10.61 -23.92 9.76
C VAL A 635 9.45 -24.78 10.32
N THR A 636 8.21 -24.38 10.04
CA THR A 636 7.02 -25.12 10.50
C THR A 636 6.87 -26.47 9.80
N ASN A 637 7.17 -26.53 8.50
CA ASN A 637 6.85 -27.66 7.64
C ASN A 637 8.08 -28.56 7.30
N THR A 638 9.24 -28.27 7.91
CA THR A 638 10.48 -29.05 7.72
C THR A 638 11.16 -29.26 9.07
N PRO A 639 12.15 -30.18 9.17
CA PRO A 639 12.97 -30.33 10.39
C PRO A 639 14.04 -29.21 10.54
N LEU A 640 14.10 -28.23 9.63
CA LEU A 640 15.13 -27.19 9.59
C LEU A 640 14.91 -26.12 10.67
N GLN A 641 16.03 -25.49 11.05
CA GLN A 641 16.02 -24.34 11.95
C GLN A 641 16.16 -23.03 11.16
N ARG A 642 15.96 -21.90 11.83
CA ARG A 642 16.07 -20.56 11.22
C ARG A 642 17.39 -20.36 10.45
N ASP A 643 18.51 -20.81 11.01
CA ASP A 643 19.83 -20.57 10.45
C ASP A 643 20.17 -21.40 9.21
N ASP A 644 19.37 -22.43 8.94
CA ASP A 644 19.46 -23.25 7.73
C ASP A 644 18.77 -22.60 6.52
N ILE A 645 18.15 -21.42 6.69
CA ILE A 645 17.23 -20.85 5.69
C ILE A 645 17.65 -19.42 5.33
N VAL A 646 17.67 -19.13 4.03
CA VAL A 646 17.89 -17.79 3.46
C VAL A 646 16.65 -17.39 2.67
N TYR A 647 16.16 -16.18 2.86
CA TYR A 647 15.11 -15.61 2.03
C TYR A 647 15.71 -14.71 0.96
N GLU A 648 15.40 -14.99 -0.30
CA GLU A 648 15.84 -14.21 -1.45
C GLU A 648 14.76 -13.22 -1.90
N ARG A 649 15.17 -11.98 -2.18
CA ARG A 649 14.24 -10.99 -2.77
C ARG A 649 13.81 -11.45 -4.17
N SER A 650 12.56 -11.13 -4.54
CA SER A 650 12.01 -11.49 -5.84
C SER A 650 12.92 -11.04 -6.99
N ASN A 651 13.24 -11.98 -7.86
CA ASN A 651 13.96 -11.77 -9.09
C ASN A 651 13.37 -12.65 -10.19
N THR A 652 13.37 -12.19 -11.43
CA THR A 652 12.63 -12.86 -12.53
C THR A 652 13.42 -13.93 -13.27
N TRP A 653 14.66 -14.22 -12.89
CA TRP A 653 15.48 -15.25 -13.57
C TRP A 653 15.62 -16.55 -12.76
N ILE A 654 15.33 -16.53 -11.45
CA ILE A 654 15.31 -17.73 -10.60
C ILE A 654 13.95 -17.93 -9.97
N ALA A 655 13.37 -16.88 -9.37
CA ALA A 655 12.09 -16.97 -8.70
C ALA A 655 10.95 -17.20 -9.72
N PRO A 656 10.08 -18.18 -9.48
CA PRO A 656 8.91 -18.39 -10.33
C PRO A 656 7.88 -17.29 -10.09
N ASP A 657 7.13 -16.92 -11.14
CA ASP A 657 6.02 -15.99 -11.01
C ASP A 657 4.99 -16.49 -9.98
N SER A 658 4.77 -15.71 -8.94
CA SER A 658 3.81 -15.99 -7.87
C SER A 658 2.74 -14.90 -7.75
N GLY A 659 2.53 -14.14 -8.81
CA GLY A 659 1.55 -13.06 -8.93
C GLY A 659 1.85 -11.83 -8.07
N ASP A 660 1.00 -10.84 -8.21
CA ASP A 660 1.17 -9.53 -7.57
C ASP A 660 0.95 -9.58 -6.05
N SER A 661 1.62 -8.70 -5.30
CA SER A 661 1.36 -8.47 -3.88
C SER A 661 0.14 -7.56 -3.72
N SER A 662 -1.02 -8.10 -4.01
CA SER A 662 -2.35 -7.49 -4.00
C SER A 662 -3.37 -8.46 -3.37
N GLY A 663 -4.62 -8.03 -3.13
CA GLY A 663 -5.72 -8.91 -2.71
C GLY A 663 -5.47 -9.72 -1.44
N SER A 664 -4.57 -9.29 -0.57
CA SER A 664 -4.18 -9.99 0.68
C SER A 664 -3.76 -11.45 0.45
N ARG A 665 -3.17 -11.76 -0.73
CA ARG A 665 -3.02 -13.14 -1.22
C ARG A 665 -1.70 -13.83 -0.83
N GLN A 666 -0.63 -13.10 -0.55
CA GLN A 666 0.70 -13.72 -0.52
C GLN A 666 0.88 -14.75 0.62
N THR A 667 0.37 -14.48 1.82
CA THR A 667 0.43 -15.45 2.92
C THR A 667 -0.34 -16.73 2.59
N LEU A 668 -1.51 -16.61 1.96
CA LEU A 668 -2.37 -17.73 1.60
C LEU A 668 -1.82 -18.49 0.37
N ILE A 669 -1.68 -17.78 -0.75
CA ILE A 669 -1.43 -18.39 -2.06
C ILE A 669 0.04 -18.79 -2.22
N THR A 670 0.98 -17.86 -1.99
CA THR A 670 2.43 -18.15 -2.05
C THR A 670 2.85 -18.99 -0.86
N GLY A 671 2.26 -18.78 0.34
CA GLY A 671 2.51 -19.60 1.52
C GLY A 671 2.13 -21.07 1.31
N GLU A 672 0.99 -21.36 0.64
CA GLU A 672 0.62 -22.73 0.30
C GLU A 672 1.60 -23.36 -0.72
N ALA A 673 2.04 -22.60 -1.71
CA ALA A 673 3.05 -23.08 -2.64
C ALA A 673 4.38 -23.40 -1.93
N CYS A 674 4.78 -22.56 -0.99
CA CYS A 674 5.95 -22.79 -0.15
C CYS A 674 5.78 -24.05 0.71
N ARG A 675 4.62 -24.23 1.36
CA ARG A 675 4.30 -25.45 2.13
C ARG A 675 4.43 -26.73 1.29
N ARG A 676 3.93 -26.72 0.05
CA ARG A 676 4.07 -27.85 -0.88
C ARG A 676 5.50 -28.13 -1.32
N ALA A 677 6.32 -27.09 -1.43
CA ALA A 677 7.77 -27.27 -1.65
C ALA A 677 8.44 -27.89 -0.43
N CYS A 678 8.04 -27.50 0.79
CA CYS A 678 8.53 -28.06 2.04
C CYS A 678 8.22 -29.56 2.18
N GLU A 679 7.06 -30.02 1.73
CA GLU A 679 6.73 -31.48 1.75
C GLU A 679 7.77 -32.29 0.98
N LYS A 680 8.16 -31.81 -0.20
CA LYS A 680 9.17 -32.50 -1.05
C LYS A 680 10.57 -32.45 -0.43
N LEU A 681 10.94 -31.30 0.12
CA LEU A 681 12.24 -31.14 0.83
C LEU A 681 12.28 -32.03 2.07
N THR A 682 11.21 -32.07 2.86
CA THR A 682 11.14 -32.93 4.07
C THR A 682 11.28 -34.41 3.73
N GLU A 683 10.69 -34.87 2.63
CA GLU A 683 10.85 -36.24 2.17
C GLU A 683 12.30 -36.55 1.80
N ALA A 684 12.99 -35.63 1.10
CA ALA A 684 14.42 -35.79 0.77
C ALA A 684 15.32 -35.79 2.00
N LEU A 685 15.03 -34.96 3.00
CA LEU A 685 15.79 -34.87 4.25
C LEU A 685 15.68 -36.09 5.15
N LYS A 686 14.75 -37.02 4.89
CA LYS A 686 14.69 -38.31 5.63
C LYS A 686 15.90 -39.22 5.39
N THR A 687 16.55 -39.04 4.25
CA THR A 687 17.62 -39.94 3.79
C THR A 687 18.92 -39.22 3.43
N ARG A 688 18.89 -37.88 3.29
CA ARG A 688 20.02 -37.06 2.84
C ARG A 688 20.17 -35.81 3.68
N THR A 689 21.40 -35.34 3.83
CA THR A 689 21.75 -34.07 4.48
C THR A 689 21.62 -32.90 3.51
N LEU A 690 21.63 -31.65 4.01
CA LEU A 690 21.62 -30.47 3.14
C LEU A 690 22.85 -30.44 2.21
N GLN A 691 24.01 -30.86 2.67
CA GLN A 691 25.20 -30.93 1.81
C GLN A 691 25.03 -31.89 0.64
N GLU A 692 24.35 -33.03 0.86
CA GLU A 692 24.08 -34.02 -0.19
C GLU A 692 22.96 -33.58 -1.14
N LEU A 693 22.18 -32.57 -0.74
CA LEU A 693 21.09 -31.96 -1.54
C LEU A 693 21.55 -30.72 -2.31
N ASN A 694 22.84 -30.35 -2.24
CA ASN A 694 23.35 -29.16 -2.92
C ASN A 694 22.98 -29.12 -4.41
N GLY A 695 22.44 -27.98 -4.88
CA GLY A 695 21.98 -27.77 -6.25
C GLY A 695 20.56 -28.29 -6.54
N GLU A 696 19.94 -29.03 -5.60
CA GLU A 696 18.59 -29.55 -5.82
C GLU A 696 17.52 -28.48 -5.59
N VAL A 697 16.47 -28.56 -6.43
CA VAL A 697 15.33 -27.63 -6.46
C VAL A 697 14.06 -28.37 -6.05
N PHE A 698 13.43 -27.88 -4.99
CA PHE A 698 12.13 -28.35 -4.52
C PHE A 698 11.07 -27.30 -4.90
N TYR A 699 10.26 -27.63 -5.90
CA TYR A 699 9.24 -26.71 -6.46
C TYR A 699 7.86 -27.01 -5.90
N GLY A 700 7.17 -25.98 -5.42
CA GLY A 700 5.78 -26.01 -5.00
C GLY A 700 4.94 -25.04 -5.83
N GLU A 701 3.71 -25.47 -6.13
CA GLU A 701 2.73 -24.70 -6.88
C GLU A 701 1.34 -24.89 -6.30
N TYR A 702 0.56 -23.82 -6.27
CA TYR A 702 -0.84 -23.82 -5.88
C TYR A 702 -1.64 -22.93 -6.83
N LEU A 703 -2.73 -23.44 -7.37
CA LEU A 703 -3.74 -22.68 -8.10
C LEU A 703 -5.01 -22.63 -7.27
N ALA A 704 -5.40 -21.44 -6.84
CA ALA A 704 -6.69 -21.25 -6.20
C ALA A 704 -7.81 -21.36 -7.22
N LYS A 705 -8.78 -22.27 -6.96
CA LYS A 705 -9.94 -22.49 -7.82
C LYS A 705 -11.12 -21.68 -7.32
N THR A 706 -11.62 -20.79 -8.17
CA THR A 706 -12.80 -19.95 -7.89
C THR A 706 -13.69 -19.87 -9.13
N ASP A 707 -14.95 -19.51 -8.94
CA ASP A 707 -15.92 -19.37 -10.01
C ASP A 707 -16.02 -17.90 -10.46
N LYS A 708 -16.30 -17.70 -11.75
CA LYS A 708 -16.54 -16.36 -12.32
C LYS A 708 -17.75 -15.71 -11.69
N LEU A 709 -17.73 -14.39 -11.62
CA LEU A 709 -18.91 -13.63 -11.26
C LEU A 709 -20.10 -13.99 -12.19
N GLY A 710 -21.25 -14.35 -11.59
CA GLY A 710 -22.42 -14.79 -12.35
C GLY A 710 -22.32 -16.21 -12.93
N ALA A 711 -21.43 -17.07 -12.39
CA ALA A 711 -21.36 -18.47 -12.78
C ALA A 711 -22.71 -19.17 -12.54
N ASP A 712 -23.16 -19.97 -13.53
CA ASP A 712 -24.39 -20.76 -13.46
C ASP A 712 -24.17 -22.05 -12.65
N VAL A 713 -23.92 -21.87 -11.36
CA VAL A 713 -23.78 -22.94 -10.37
C VAL A 713 -24.55 -22.57 -9.10
N PRO A 714 -25.13 -23.53 -8.36
CA PRO A 714 -25.96 -23.24 -7.19
C PRO A 714 -25.21 -22.47 -6.09
N HIS A 715 -23.94 -22.81 -5.85
CA HIS A 715 -23.10 -22.25 -4.78
C HIS A 715 -21.72 -21.89 -5.33
N PRO A 716 -21.59 -20.73 -6.02
CA PRO A 716 -20.32 -20.32 -6.60
C PRO A 716 -19.28 -20.04 -5.52
N VAL A 717 -18.06 -20.52 -5.72
CA VAL A 717 -16.93 -20.20 -4.88
C VAL A 717 -16.30 -18.91 -5.41
N SER A 718 -16.70 -17.78 -4.87
CA SER A 718 -16.21 -16.46 -5.27
C SER A 718 -14.73 -16.26 -4.88
N HIS A 719 -14.36 -16.67 -3.66
CA HIS A 719 -13.00 -16.54 -3.13
C HIS A 719 -12.62 -17.76 -2.27
N VAL A 720 -11.32 -18.06 -2.21
CA VAL A 720 -10.80 -19.21 -1.44
C VAL A 720 -11.04 -19.03 0.05
N ALA A 721 -10.86 -17.82 0.56
CA ALA A 721 -11.08 -17.47 1.96
C ALA A 721 -11.48 -16.01 2.11
N TYR A 722 -12.15 -15.70 3.22
CA TYR A 722 -12.44 -14.35 3.66
C TYR A 722 -11.83 -14.11 5.04
N GLY A 723 -11.20 -12.97 5.25
CA GLY A 723 -10.93 -12.44 6.58
C GLY A 723 -12.11 -11.63 7.06
N TYR A 724 -12.34 -11.63 8.37
CA TYR A 724 -13.41 -10.88 9.03
C TYR A 724 -12.84 -9.92 10.07
N ALA A 725 -13.52 -8.80 10.27
CA ALA A 725 -13.12 -7.82 11.27
C ALA A 725 -14.33 -7.12 11.89
N THR A 726 -14.21 -6.79 13.17
CA THR A 726 -15.10 -5.86 13.85
C THR A 726 -14.27 -4.80 14.55
N GLN A 727 -14.60 -3.54 14.30
CA GLN A 727 -13.89 -2.40 14.90
C GLN A 727 -14.88 -1.47 15.59
N MET A 728 -14.45 -0.87 16.70
CA MET A 728 -15.21 0.17 17.39
C MET A 728 -14.35 1.40 17.61
N CYS A 729 -15.00 2.56 17.60
CA CYS A 729 -14.41 3.86 17.88
C CYS A 729 -15.12 4.50 19.06
N VAL A 730 -14.36 5.03 20.00
CA VAL A 730 -14.87 5.77 21.16
C VAL A 730 -14.40 7.22 21.08
N LEU A 731 -15.31 8.17 21.26
CA LEU A 731 -15.00 9.59 21.30
C LEU A 731 -15.00 10.13 22.72
N ASP A 732 -14.09 11.07 22.99
CA ASP A 732 -14.19 11.93 24.16
C ASP A 732 -15.35 12.93 23.96
N ARG A 733 -16.34 12.87 24.84
CA ARG A 733 -17.59 13.66 24.73
C ARG A 733 -17.36 15.18 24.78
N LYS A 734 -16.29 15.64 25.42
CA LYS A 734 -16.01 17.07 25.60
C LYS A 734 -15.28 17.68 24.40
N THR A 735 -14.30 16.94 23.89
CA THR A 735 -13.44 17.41 22.81
C THR A 735 -13.88 16.94 21.41
N GLY A 736 -14.72 15.90 21.34
CA GLY A 736 -15.10 15.24 20.09
C GLY A 736 -13.93 14.48 19.43
N LYS A 737 -12.77 14.38 20.09
CA LYS A 737 -11.62 13.63 19.57
C LYS A 737 -11.78 12.15 19.83
N ILE A 738 -11.18 11.33 18.97
CA ILE A 738 -11.11 9.88 19.19
C ILE A 738 -10.26 9.63 20.43
N GLU A 739 -10.84 8.95 21.40
CA GLU A 739 -10.19 8.51 22.63
C GLU A 739 -9.47 7.17 22.38
N SER A 740 -10.19 6.20 21.79
CA SER A 740 -9.64 4.89 21.49
C SER A 740 -10.33 4.22 20.31
N VAL A 741 -9.60 3.30 19.69
CA VAL A 741 -10.11 2.35 18.70
C VAL A 741 -9.77 0.93 19.15
N VAL A 742 -10.75 0.05 19.21
CA VAL A 742 -10.53 -1.39 19.39
C VAL A 742 -10.80 -2.07 18.06
N ALA A 743 -9.84 -2.84 17.57
CA ALA A 743 -9.89 -3.49 16.29
C ALA A 743 -9.63 -4.99 16.42
N VAL A 744 -10.68 -5.78 16.23
CA VAL A 744 -10.64 -7.24 16.32
C VAL A 744 -10.67 -7.85 14.94
N HIS A 745 -9.69 -8.70 14.63
CA HIS A 745 -9.52 -9.29 13.31
C HIS A 745 -9.33 -10.80 13.38
N ASP A 746 -10.10 -11.51 12.60
CA ASP A 746 -9.87 -12.91 12.27
C ASP A 746 -8.77 -13.00 11.20
N VAL A 747 -7.77 -13.82 11.46
CA VAL A 747 -6.61 -14.03 10.58
C VAL A 747 -6.43 -15.51 10.20
N GLY A 748 -7.45 -16.34 10.45
CA GLY A 748 -7.30 -17.78 10.41
C GLY A 748 -6.27 -18.23 11.45
N LYS A 749 -5.12 -18.74 11.02
CA LYS A 749 -3.96 -18.98 11.88
C LYS A 749 -2.98 -17.82 11.81
N ALA A 750 -2.72 -17.14 12.91
CA ALA A 750 -1.71 -16.08 12.95
C ALA A 750 -0.30 -16.67 12.70
N VAL A 751 0.35 -16.21 11.63
CA VAL A 751 1.74 -16.63 11.34
C VAL A 751 2.72 -15.96 12.29
N ASN A 752 2.62 -14.64 12.40
CA ASN A 752 3.41 -13.81 13.31
C ASN A 752 2.45 -12.80 13.99
N PRO A 753 1.98 -13.08 15.20
CA PRO A 753 0.98 -12.23 15.89
C PRO A 753 1.39 -10.77 15.99
N LYS A 754 2.65 -10.49 16.34
CA LYS A 754 3.18 -9.11 16.45
C LYS A 754 3.12 -8.37 15.12
N SER A 755 3.39 -9.06 14.01
CA SER A 755 3.27 -8.48 12.66
C SER A 755 1.81 -8.27 12.26
N CYS A 756 0.90 -9.19 12.63
CA CYS A 756 -0.54 -9.05 12.41
C CYS A 756 -1.08 -7.80 13.12
N GLU A 757 -0.77 -7.61 14.40
CA GLU A 757 -1.12 -6.39 15.14
C GLU A 757 -0.63 -5.12 14.44
N GLY A 758 0.63 -5.12 13.96
CA GLY A 758 1.19 -3.98 13.24
C GLY A 758 0.46 -3.66 11.94
N GLN A 759 -0.06 -4.67 11.23
CA GLN A 759 -0.93 -4.46 10.06
C GLN A 759 -2.28 -3.85 10.45
N ILE A 760 -2.87 -4.29 11.56
CA ILE A 760 -4.13 -3.75 12.09
C ILE A 760 -3.96 -2.28 12.48
N GLU A 761 -2.96 -1.96 13.30
CA GLU A 761 -2.66 -0.60 13.75
C GLU A 761 -2.47 0.37 12.57
N GLY A 762 -1.67 -0.04 11.57
CA GLY A 762 -1.44 0.76 10.37
C GLY A 762 -2.69 0.94 9.50
N GLY A 763 -3.51 -0.09 9.37
CA GLY A 763 -4.78 -0.03 8.62
C GLY A 763 -5.80 0.89 9.27
N VAL A 764 -5.94 0.81 10.60
CA VAL A 764 -6.82 1.69 11.39
C VAL A 764 -6.44 3.16 11.20
N VAL A 765 -5.16 3.52 11.36
CA VAL A 765 -4.71 4.92 11.20
C VAL A 765 -4.92 5.42 9.77
N MET A 766 -4.67 4.59 8.76
CA MET A 766 -4.95 4.95 7.36
C MET A 766 -6.44 5.26 7.16
N SER A 767 -7.33 4.41 7.69
CA SER A 767 -8.78 4.60 7.56
C SER A 767 -9.34 5.72 8.45
N MET A 768 -8.71 6.02 9.59
CA MET A 768 -8.99 7.25 10.35
C MET A 768 -8.76 8.49 9.49
N GLY A 769 -7.66 8.51 8.74
CA GLY A 769 -7.38 9.58 7.78
C GLY A 769 -8.45 9.70 6.71
N TYR A 770 -8.83 8.59 6.10
CA TYR A 770 -9.90 8.51 5.11
C TYR A 770 -11.25 9.00 5.63
N ALA A 771 -11.59 8.62 6.87
CA ALA A 771 -12.83 9.02 7.50
C ALA A 771 -12.88 10.52 7.86
N LEU A 772 -11.76 11.14 8.20
CA LEU A 772 -11.79 12.41 8.93
C LEU A 772 -11.16 13.60 8.22
N ARG A 773 -10.13 13.40 7.38
CA ARG A 773 -9.38 14.57 6.88
C ARG A 773 -8.48 14.37 5.65
N GLU A 774 -8.22 13.13 5.23
CA GLU A 774 -7.42 12.91 4.03
C GLU A 774 -8.21 13.28 2.79
N GLN A 775 -7.61 14.08 1.93
CA GLN A 775 -8.20 14.56 0.69
C GLN A 775 -7.13 14.63 -0.40
N TYR A 776 -7.57 14.36 -1.61
CA TYR A 776 -6.80 14.51 -2.83
C TYR A 776 -7.60 15.36 -3.81
N PRO A 777 -7.73 16.68 -3.54
CA PRO A 777 -8.52 17.57 -4.38
C PRO A 777 -7.91 17.70 -5.77
N ILE A 778 -8.78 17.72 -6.77
CA ILE A 778 -8.49 17.93 -8.19
C ILE A 778 -9.20 19.20 -8.60
N ASP A 779 -8.52 20.11 -9.29
CA ASP A 779 -9.10 21.37 -9.76
C ASP A 779 -9.82 21.20 -11.13
N ASP A 780 -10.44 22.30 -11.60
CA ASP A 780 -11.18 22.34 -12.89
C ASP A 780 -10.29 22.12 -14.12
N ASN A 781 -8.96 22.03 -13.96
CA ASN A 781 -8.01 21.67 -15.00
C ASN A 781 -7.51 20.22 -14.85
N CYS A 782 -8.20 19.40 -14.08
CA CYS A 782 -7.81 18.03 -13.73
C CYS A 782 -6.45 17.95 -13.03
N LYS A 783 -5.99 19.03 -12.38
CA LYS A 783 -4.72 19.09 -11.69
C LYS A 783 -4.90 18.74 -10.20
N PRO A 784 -4.20 17.70 -9.72
CA PRO A 784 -4.29 17.34 -8.31
C PRO A 784 -3.37 18.18 -7.43
N ILE A 785 -3.52 17.97 -6.12
CA ILE A 785 -2.58 18.46 -5.11
C ILE A 785 -1.15 17.97 -5.38
N ASP A 786 -0.17 18.85 -5.22
CA ASP A 786 1.24 18.62 -5.54
C ASP A 786 2.16 18.57 -4.32
N LYS A 787 1.61 18.64 -3.09
CA LYS A 787 2.40 18.69 -1.85
C LYS A 787 1.97 17.63 -0.85
N PHE A 788 2.94 16.78 -0.45
CA PHE A 788 2.74 15.71 0.53
C PHE A 788 2.21 16.24 1.88
N GLY A 789 2.75 17.34 2.35
CA GLY A 789 2.32 17.97 3.62
C GLY A 789 0.86 18.44 3.63
N LYS A 790 0.21 18.52 2.47
CA LYS A 790 -1.19 18.95 2.33
C LYS A 790 -2.21 17.79 2.27
N LEU A 791 -1.77 16.53 2.28
CA LEU A 791 -2.65 15.36 2.17
C LEU A 791 -3.56 15.13 3.39
N GLY A 792 -3.21 15.66 4.56
CA GLY A 792 -4.02 15.47 5.76
C GLY A 792 -3.70 14.24 6.59
N LEU A 793 -2.52 13.65 6.42
CA LEU A 793 -2.11 12.45 7.16
C LEU A 793 -2.02 12.72 8.67
N PHE A 794 -2.35 11.70 9.47
CA PHE A 794 -2.15 11.74 10.92
C PHE A 794 -0.67 11.66 11.30
N ARG A 795 -0.31 12.36 12.38
CA ARG A 795 1.04 12.36 12.98
C ARG A 795 1.04 11.62 14.31
N ALA A 796 2.19 11.18 14.77
CA ALA A 796 2.36 10.39 15.98
C ALA A 796 1.66 10.95 17.23
N HIS A 797 1.68 12.26 17.41
CA HIS A 797 1.06 12.92 18.57
C HIS A 797 -0.46 13.10 18.47
N GLU A 798 -1.05 12.77 17.33
CA GLU A 798 -2.50 12.85 17.08
C GLU A 798 -3.19 11.48 17.14
N ILE A 799 -2.41 10.39 17.28
CA ILE A 799 -2.96 9.04 17.28
C ILE A 799 -3.59 8.72 18.64
N PRO A 800 -4.85 8.23 18.66
CA PRO A 800 -5.49 7.77 19.89
C PRO A 800 -4.88 6.45 20.38
N GLU A 801 -5.38 5.93 21.49
CA GLU A 801 -5.12 4.55 21.87
C GLU A 801 -5.71 3.60 20.80
N ILE A 802 -4.91 2.66 20.33
CA ILE A 802 -5.35 1.61 19.39
C ILE A 802 -5.05 0.25 20.00
N LYS A 803 -6.11 -0.53 20.22
CA LYS A 803 -6.00 -1.89 20.72
C LYS A 803 -6.29 -2.86 19.57
N ALA A 804 -5.25 -3.50 19.05
CA ALA A 804 -5.36 -4.58 18.10
C ALA A 804 -5.57 -5.92 18.81
N ILE A 805 -6.54 -6.69 18.36
CA ILE A 805 -6.84 -8.04 18.87
C ILE A 805 -6.90 -8.98 17.69
N VAL A 806 -6.09 -10.03 17.74
CA VAL A 806 -6.04 -11.09 16.74
C VAL A 806 -6.87 -12.27 17.22
N VAL A 807 -7.76 -12.74 16.38
CA VAL A 807 -8.57 -13.95 16.58
C VAL A 807 -8.03 -15.04 15.67
N ASP A 808 -7.64 -16.17 16.24
CA ASP A 808 -7.31 -17.38 15.52
C ASP A 808 -8.59 -18.20 15.28
N LYS A 809 -8.98 -18.36 14.02
CA LYS A 809 -10.11 -19.20 13.61
C LYS A 809 -9.62 -20.27 12.63
N PRO A 810 -9.10 -21.40 13.11
CA PRO A 810 -8.64 -22.47 12.26
C PRO A 810 -9.80 -23.13 11.51
N GLY A 811 -9.48 -23.76 10.37
CA GLY A 811 -10.46 -24.48 9.57
C GLY A 811 -10.14 -24.52 8.08
N LEU A 812 -9.20 -23.65 7.64
CA LEU A 812 -8.75 -23.62 6.26
C LEU A 812 -7.64 -24.67 6.04
N ASP A 813 -7.77 -25.49 5.01
CA ASP A 813 -6.86 -26.61 4.72
C ASP A 813 -5.57 -26.20 3.97
N VAL A 814 -5.45 -24.94 3.54
CA VAL A 814 -4.30 -24.42 2.80
C VAL A 814 -3.51 -23.43 3.66
N ALA A 815 -2.23 -23.25 3.34
CA ALA A 815 -1.31 -22.31 4.01
C ALA A 815 -1.28 -22.47 5.54
N CYS A 816 -1.37 -23.70 6.05
CA CYS A 816 -1.47 -23.99 7.49
C CYS A 816 -2.61 -23.25 8.21
N GLY A 817 -3.67 -22.89 7.49
CA GLY A 817 -4.84 -22.18 8.00
C GLY A 817 -4.69 -20.65 8.05
N ALA A 818 -3.63 -20.07 7.53
CA ALA A 818 -3.40 -18.63 7.56
C ALA A 818 -4.20 -17.88 6.49
N ILE A 819 -4.81 -16.76 6.87
CA ILE A 819 -5.54 -15.83 5.98
C ILE A 819 -4.80 -14.49 5.90
N GLY A 820 -4.74 -13.89 4.72
CA GLY A 820 -4.10 -12.59 4.53
C GLY A 820 -4.90 -11.44 5.13
N ILE A 821 -4.24 -10.52 5.82
CA ILE A 821 -4.88 -9.39 6.52
C ILE A 821 -4.47 -8.01 5.99
N GLY A 822 -3.83 -7.97 4.83
CA GLY A 822 -3.28 -6.71 4.31
C GLY A 822 -4.32 -5.60 4.13
N GLU A 823 -5.54 -5.90 3.74
CA GLU A 823 -6.58 -4.94 3.35
C GLU A 823 -7.69 -4.78 4.37
N ILE A 824 -8.19 -5.88 4.97
CA ILE A 824 -9.33 -5.89 5.90
C ILE A 824 -9.15 -4.89 7.05
N THR A 825 -7.92 -4.65 7.47
CA THR A 825 -7.55 -3.78 8.58
C THR A 825 -7.97 -2.32 8.42
N SER A 826 -8.21 -1.86 7.17
CA SER A 826 -8.62 -0.49 6.85
C SER A 826 -10.09 -0.36 6.42
N ILE A 827 -10.92 -1.40 6.58
CA ILE A 827 -12.26 -1.40 6.01
C ILE A 827 -13.32 -0.90 7.01
N PRO A 828 -13.52 -1.48 8.21
CA PRO A 828 -14.65 -1.10 9.06
C PRO A 828 -14.42 0.17 9.90
N THR A 829 -13.24 0.79 9.87
CA THR A 829 -12.90 1.95 10.71
C THR A 829 -13.76 3.18 10.39
N ALA A 830 -13.96 3.51 9.10
CA ALA A 830 -14.69 4.71 8.72
C ALA A 830 -16.17 4.71 9.16
N PRO A 831 -16.96 3.65 8.93
CA PRO A 831 -18.34 3.58 9.43
C PRO A 831 -18.42 3.52 10.96
N ALA A 832 -17.44 2.90 11.65
CA ALA A 832 -17.38 2.94 13.11
C ALA A 832 -17.18 4.37 13.64
N ILE A 833 -16.29 5.16 13.01
CA ILE A 833 -16.08 6.57 13.36
C ILE A 833 -17.34 7.39 13.07
N ALA A 834 -17.98 7.20 11.92
CA ALA A 834 -19.20 7.93 11.56
C ALA A 834 -20.33 7.70 12.57
N GLU A 835 -20.52 6.47 13.03
CA GLU A 835 -21.50 6.16 14.07
C GLU A 835 -21.12 6.78 15.43
N ALA A 836 -19.84 6.77 15.82
CA ALA A 836 -19.40 7.41 17.04
C ALA A 836 -19.71 8.93 17.05
N TYR A 837 -19.55 9.61 15.93
CA TYR A 837 -19.94 11.02 15.77
C TYR A 837 -21.45 11.20 15.82
N TYR A 838 -22.23 10.30 15.19
CA TYR A 838 -23.68 10.32 15.33
C TYR A 838 -24.12 10.20 16.79
N GLN A 839 -23.51 9.30 17.57
CA GLN A 839 -23.79 9.15 19.03
C GLN A 839 -23.36 10.40 19.84
N LEU A 840 -22.46 11.22 19.31
CA LEU A 840 -22.03 12.46 19.95
C LEU A 840 -23.00 13.62 19.70
N ASP A 841 -23.45 13.82 18.45
CA ASP A 841 -24.13 15.04 18.01
C ASP A 841 -25.49 14.83 17.29
N GLY A 842 -25.89 13.58 17.04
CA GLY A 842 -27.14 13.23 16.38
C GLY A 842 -27.17 13.49 14.86
N GLN A 843 -26.03 13.81 14.24
CA GLN A 843 -25.94 14.07 12.80
C GLN A 843 -25.43 12.86 12.03
N ARG A 844 -26.29 12.29 11.17
CA ARG A 844 -25.90 11.23 10.25
C ARG A 844 -25.18 11.78 9.05
N ARG A 845 -23.90 11.41 8.90
CA ARG A 845 -23.04 11.83 7.81
C ARG A 845 -22.91 10.69 6.80
N THR A 846 -23.13 11.00 5.53
CA THR A 846 -23.09 10.04 4.42
C THR A 846 -21.97 10.36 3.42
N LYS A 847 -21.12 11.33 3.74
CA LYS A 847 -19.99 11.74 2.91
C LYS A 847 -18.69 11.70 3.70
N LEU A 848 -17.64 11.17 3.08
CA LEU A 848 -16.28 11.22 3.59
C LEU A 848 -15.46 12.30 2.85
N PRO A 849 -14.48 12.93 3.53
CA PRO A 849 -14.27 12.93 4.98
C PRO A 849 -15.46 13.55 5.72
N LEU A 850 -15.69 13.09 6.97
CA LEU A 850 -16.81 13.57 7.79
C LEU A 850 -16.66 15.07 8.09
N SER A 851 -17.71 15.85 7.85
CA SER A 851 -17.77 17.27 8.19
C SER A 851 -18.07 17.51 9.68
N ASP A 852 -17.84 18.72 10.13
CA ASP A 852 -18.13 19.20 11.49
C ASP A 852 -17.47 18.33 12.57
N THR A 853 -16.22 17.92 12.34
CA THR A 853 -15.41 17.19 13.31
C THR A 853 -14.22 18.03 13.77
N PRO A 854 -13.60 17.75 14.95
CA PRO A 854 -12.37 18.41 15.38
C PRO A 854 -11.18 18.21 14.45
N TYR A 855 -11.27 17.27 13.54
CA TYR A 855 -10.23 16.90 12.58
C TYR A 855 -10.42 17.57 11.21
N GLU A 856 -11.57 18.21 10.98
CA GLU A 856 -11.86 18.88 9.72
C GLU A 856 -10.82 19.99 9.45
N ARG A 857 -10.28 19.98 8.25
CA ARG A 857 -9.32 20.98 7.80
C ARG A 857 -10.07 22.22 7.30
N ARG A 858 -10.29 23.20 8.17
CA ARG A 858 -10.77 24.52 7.75
C ARG A 858 -9.78 25.10 6.75
N GLY A 859 -10.24 25.44 5.55
CA GLY A 859 -9.44 25.76 4.39
C GLY A 859 -8.20 26.62 4.69
N ARG A 860 -7.03 26.07 4.36
CA ARG A 860 -5.77 26.81 4.28
C ARG A 860 -5.34 26.94 2.83
#